data_11e2565042b5e88030bef7d827d47f4b
#
_entry.id   11e2565042b5e88030bef7d827d47f4b
#
_cell.length_a   1.000
_cell.length_b   1.000
_cell.length_c   1.000
_cell.angle_alpha   90.00
_cell.angle_beta   90.00
_cell.angle_gamma   90.00
#
_symmetry.space_group_name_H-M   'P 1'
#
loop_
_entity.id
_entity.type
_entity.pdbx_description
1 polymer ?
#
loop_
_entity_poly.entity_id
_entity_poly.type
_entity_poly.pdbx_seq_one_letter_code
_entity_poly.pdbx_strand_id
1 'polypeptide(L)'
;RIDRCTTCHVFIDKVGYEDQPNPYKTHPKVDTLAVGVDSAHPVKEFGCTSCHGGMGERVNDFNAPAHTPQNQEQAKLWEEKYGWHEPHRIPSPMVPVQYTEGQCIKCHKEEERLPMAEKLNEGRQLIEDYGCYACHKIEGWEHLSKPGPALTKVTSKVNSLEWIKNWIWAPHAFNPKSRMPHYFEQHNNSDEESKAKNMAEVNSMAEYIARTSKTYKPIEKYTGGNVANGKKLIENIGCIGCHQVEGVDERFAKVNEKAGPHLINLGTKVNPDWLVSWLKRPDHYDPTTIMPSFRLTDKEANDIAAFLLASKNKDFGELTFPALNKEIRDEILVNDYLSAFETIDAARAKLEKMTDDERTLELGRRSINKYGCYSCHDIPGFEGDLPPIGPELTKEGSKPIEQFGFGQQKQVPHTRHDWISQHLKTPRIWDVGVPKIFRDLYKMPNFYLSDKEVESMVLVILGLVDSKIPLAGQKRLDANEKMYQEGMKVANKFNCYGCHKIDGIGGSLSDAYEDNRDYGPPYLTDQGHRVQTAWFYDFLKNVHPIRTYLDVRMPTFNFSHEEINKLVMGFQAGSKQLTFEEDVKIVWEPGEKEAAKQIWEELACTSCHALGFTKEDPLAPDLRFAKGRLRSSWMDAWIANPHSFLPYTSMAAFWDDGEGGLFPAVEVLDNDPKRQIKAVRKLIQEFGLPTQPKPFPKNN
;
A
#
# COMPACT_ATOMS: atom_id res chain seq x y z
N ARG A 1 25.18 -23.15 14.29
CA ARG A 1 24.76 -22.35 15.46
C ARG A 1 24.15 -23.30 16.48
N ILE A 2 24.54 -23.21 17.74
CA ILE A 2 24.02 -24.07 18.79
C ILE A 2 23.03 -23.23 19.61
N ASP A 3 21.75 -23.53 19.49
CA ASP A 3 20.70 -22.95 20.32
C ASP A 3 20.26 -23.95 21.39
N ARG A 4 20.44 -23.59 22.65
CA ARG A 4 20.10 -24.44 23.81
C ARG A 4 18.84 -23.96 24.56
N CYS A 5 18.04 -23.12 23.95
CA CYS A 5 16.83 -22.55 24.54
C CYS A 5 15.85 -23.63 25.02
N THR A 6 15.78 -24.77 24.31
CA THR A 6 14.94 -25.92 24.70
C THR A 6 15.37 -26.59 26.01
N THR A 7 16.52 -26.22 26.61
CA THR A 7 16.93 -26.68 27.96
C THR A 7 15.97 -26.14 29.02
N CYS A 8 15.46 -24.93 28.86
CA CYS A 8 14.47 -24.32 29.77
C CYS A 8 13.06 -24.36 29.15
N HIS A 9 12.94 -24.08 27.83
CA HIS A 9 11.68 -24.10 27.08
C HIS A 9 11.35 -25.53 26.60
N VAL A 10 11.12 -26.45 27.54
CA VAL A 10 11.09 -27.91 27.32
C VAL A 10 9.86 -28.38 26.52
N PHE A 11 8.77 -27.61 26.47
CA PHE A 11 7.55 -27.95 25.74
C PHE A 11 7.30 -27.04 24.53
N ILE A 12 8.28 -26.22 24.15
CA ILE A 12 8.13 -25.23 23.08
C ILE A 12 7.76 -25.88 21.73
N ASP A 13 8.18 -27.14 21.53
CA ASP A 13 7.96 -27.95 20.33
C ASP A 13 6.85 -29.01 20.52
N LYS A 14 6.07 -28.96 21.61
CA LYS A 14 5.01 -29.92 21.92
C LYS A 14 3.65 -29.25 21.85
N VAL A 15 2.70 -29.91 21.21
CA VAL A 15 1.28 -29.54 21.21
C VAL A 15 0.66 -29.96 22.54
N GLY A 16 -0.31 -29.18 23.03
CA GLY A 16 -1.06 -29.48 24.25
C GLY A 16 -0.57 -28.78 25.52
N TYR A 17 0.36 -27.82 25.38
CA TYR A 17 0.86 -27.00 26.50
C TYR A 17 0.59 -25.53 26.29
N GLU A 18 -0.38 -25.16 25.46
CA GLU A 18 -0.71 -23.79 25.07
C GLU A 18 -1.09 -22.90 26.25
N ASP A 19 -1.72 -23.49 27.27
CA ASP A 19 -2.18 -22.78 28.48
C ASP A 19 -1.13 -22.76 29.61
N GLN A 20 0.03 -23.40 29.41
CA GLN A 20 1.07 -23.41 30.42
C GLN A 20 1.80 -22.05 30.48
N PRO A 21 2.30 -21.63 31.64
CA PRO A 21 3.13 -20.44 31.74
C PRO A 21 4.52 -20.67 31.11
N ASN A 22 5.15 -19.59 30.62
CA ASN A 22 6.56 -19.66 30.22
C ASN A 22 7.45 -20.08 31.43
N PRO A 23 8.46 -20.93 31.19
CA PRO A 23 9.00 -21.41 29.91
C PRO A 23 8.37 -22.71 29.40
N TYR A 24 7.26 -23.19 29.98
CA TYR A 24 6.64 -24.51 29.68
C TYR A 24 5.51 -24.45 28.65
N LYS A 25 5.38 -23.32 27.95
CA LYS A 25 4.31 -23.09 26.95
C LYS A 25 4.69 -23.62 25.58
N THR A 26 3.72 -24.19 24.86
CA THR A 26 3.82 -24.48 23.43
C THR A 26 4.11 -23.20 22.64
N HIS A 27 4.93 -23.28 21.58
CA HIS A 27 5.16 -22.16 20.69
C HIS A 27 3.85 -21.77 19.97
N PRO A 28 3.45 -20.49 19.94
CA PRO A 28 2.17 -20.06 19.34
C PRO A 28 2.01 -20.42 17.85
N LYS A 29 3.11 -20.65 17.15
CA LYS A 29 3.17 -21.03 15.72
C LYS A 29 3.82 -22.41 15.53
N VAL A 30 3.56 -23.35 16.44
CA VAL A 30 4.22 -24.67 16.45
C VAL A 30 3.96 -25.46 15.17
N ASP A 31 2.72 -25.45 14.68
CA ASP A 31 2.31 -26.26 13.52
C ASP A 31 2.73 -25.67 12.16
N THR A 32 2.96 -24.37 12.12
CA THR A 32 3.08 -23.64 10.83
C THR A 32 4.45 -23.03 10.58
N LEU A 33 5.16 -22.58 11.60
CA LEU A 33 6.43 -21.90 11.40
C LEU A 33 7.64 -22.54 12.09
N ALA A 34 7.44 -23.20 13.25
CA ALA A 34 8.57 -23.46 14.10
C ALA A 34 8.99 -24.94 14.21
N VAL A 35 8.08 -25.92 14.24
CA VAL A 35 8.46 -27.24 14.77
C VAL A 35 7.82 -28.45 14.07
N GLY A 36 6.77 -28.30 13.27
CA GLY A 36 6.10 -29.41 12.57
C GLY A 36 7.01 -30.14 11.57
N VAL A 37 6.66 -31.35 11.20
CA VAL A 37 7.39 -32.16 10.18
C VAL A 37 7.45 -31.42 8.84
N ASP A 38 6.41 -30.64 8.54
CA ASP A 38 6.27 -29.82 7.34
C ASP A 38 6.54 -28.33 7.59
N SER A 39 7.18 -27.99 8.73
CA SER A 39 7.50 -26.61 9.07
C SER A 39 8.46 -25.99 8.04
N ALA A 40 8.15 -24.77 7.61
CA ALA A 40 9.03 -23.98 6.74
C ALA A 40 10.37 -23.60 7.43
N HIS A 41 10.41 -23.62 8.77
CA HIS A 41 11.58 -23.21 9.57
C HIS A 41 11.87 -24.24 10.69
N PRO A 42 12.35 -25.45 10.37
CA PRO A 42 12.64 -26.45 11.37
C PRO A 42 13.64 -25.91 12.41
N VAL A 43 13.31 -26.00 13.70
CA VAL A 43 14.16 -25.48 14.80
C VAL A 43 15.58 -26.06 14.76
N LYS A 44 15.74 -27.29 14.30
CA LYS A 44 17.05 -27.94 14.15
C LYS A 44 17.97 -27.26 13.14
N GLU A 45 17.39 -26.62 12.11
CA GLU A 45 18.12 -25.94 11.05
C GLU A 45 18.29 -24.45 11.34
N PHE A 46 17.24 -23.78 11.77
CA PHE A 46 17.21 -22.33 11.96
C PHE A 46 17.56 -21.88 13.37
N GLY A 47 17.24 -22.69 14.38
CA GLY A 47 17.37 -22.33 15.80
C GLY A 47 16.36 -21.26 16.22
N CYS A 48 16.31 -20.98 17.52
CA CYS A 48 15.40 -19.98 18.09
C CYS A 48 15.93 -18.55 17.90
N THR A 49 17.25 -18.37 18.03
CA THR A 49 17.89 -17.06 17.99
C THR A 49 17.87 -16.42 16.59
N SER A 50 17.56 -17.15 15.53
CA SER A 50 17.37 -16.59 14.20
C SER A 50 16.20 -15.61 14.16
N CYS A 51 15.10 -15.94 14.86
CA CYS A 51 13.89 -15.11 14.98
C CYS A 51 13.90 -14.25 16.25
N HIS A 52 14.32 -14.82 17.39
CA HIS A 52 14.20 -14.14 18.68
C HIS A 52 15.45 -13.31 19.07
N GLY A 53 16.58 -13.45 18.39
CA GLY A 53 17.85 -12.86 18.84
C GLY A 53 18.38 -13.56 20.10
N GLY A 54 19.23 -12.85 20.84
CA GLY A 54 19.79 -13.34 22.11
C GLY A 54 21.01 -14.25 21.95
N MET A 55 21.39 -14.86 23.07
CA MET A 55 22.60 -15.68 23.23
C MET A 55 22.22 -17.15 23.47
N GLY A 56 21.82 -17.85 22.39
CA GLY A 56 21.28 -19.21 22.46
C GLY A 56 22.21 -20.28 23.03
N GLU A 57 23.51 -20.04 23.03
CA GLU A 57 24.53 -20.91 23.67
C GLU A 57 24.65 -20.73 25.19
N ARG A 58 24.15 -19.61 25.73
CA ARG A 58 24.23 -19.26 27.14
C ARG A 58 22.89 -19.45 27.83
N VAL A 59 22.74 -20.50 28.61
CA VAL A 59 21.46 -20.87 29.27
C VAL A 59 21.69 -21.22 30.76
N ASN A 60 22.68 -20.60 31.40
CA ASN A 60 23.05 -20.91 32.79
C ASN A 60 22.04 -20.33 33.79
N ASP A 61 21.44 -19.21 33.48
CA ASP A 61 20.43 -18.50 34.25
C ASP A 61 19.49 -17.72 33.36
N PHE A 62 18.53 -16.96 33.94
CA PHE A 62 17.54 -16.20 33.21
C PHE A 62 18.15 -15.04 32.39
N ASN A 63 19.24 -14.44 32.84
CA ASN A 63 19.88 -13.29 32.18
C ASN A 63 20.83 -13.69 31.04
N ALA A 64 21.40 -14.89 31.12
CA ALA A 64 22.45 -15.34 30.21
C ALA A 64 22.01 -15.35 28.72
N PRO A 65 20.76 -15.72 28.33
CA PRO A 65 20.26 -15.63 26.97
C PRO A 65 19.96 -14.20 26.48
N ALA A 66 20.06 -13.20 27.37
CA ALA A 66 19.72 -11.79 27.10
C ALA A 66 18.22 -11.55 26.83
N HIS A 67 17.37 -12.11 27.68
CA HIS A 67 15.92 -11.86 27.65
C HIS A 67 15.62 -10.36 27.72
N THR A 68 14.75 -9.88 26.83
CA THR A 68 14.31 -8.50 26.81
C THR A 68 12.80 -8.44 27.07
N PRO A 69 12.34 -7.67 28.07
CA PRO A 69 10.92 -7.54 28.40
C PRO A 69 10.18 -6.76 27.33
N GLN A 70 8.85 -6.98 27.27
CA GLN A 70 7.96 -6.27 26.35
C GLN A 70 7.74 -4.80 26.74
N ASN A 71 7.79 -4.54 28.06
CA ASN A 71 7.55 -3.23 28.66
C ASN A 71 8.18 -3.15 30.07
N GLN A 72 8.11 -1.97 30.68
CA GLN A 72 8.65 -1.73 32.01
C GLN A 72 7.96 -2.52 33.14
N GLU A 73 6.67 -2.81 32.98
CA GLU A 73 5.93 -3.60 33.98
C GLU A 73 6.47 -5.03 34.02
N GLN A 74 6.67 -5.63 32.86
CA GLN A 74 7.30 -6.94 32.74
C GLN A 74 8.75 -6.93 33.23
N ALA A 75 9.49 -5.85 32.96
CA ALA A 75 10.86 -5.69 33.45
C ALA A 75 10.92 -5.75 34.99
N LYS A 76 10.07 -5.01 35.68
CA LYS A 76 9.96 -5.02 37.15
C LYS A 76 9.57 -6.40 37.69
N LEU A 77 8.57 -7.04 37.08
CA LEU A 77 8.17 -8.39 37.44
C LEU A 77 9.32 -9.41 37.31
N TRP A 78 10.12 -9.27 36.23
CA TRP A 78 11.25 -10.16 36.01
C TRP A 78 12.44 -9.85 36.93
N GLU A 79 12.65 -8.58 37.28
CA GLU A 79 13.62 -8.18 38.30
C GLU A 79 13.29 -8.82 39.65
N GLU A 80 12.02 -8.72 40.11
CA GLU A 80 11.59 -9.29 41.36
C GLU A 80 11.64 -10.83 41.38
N LYS A 81 11.19 -11.46 40.26
CA LYS A 81 11.02 -12.92 40.23
C LYS A 81 12.28 -13.69 39.84
N TYR A 82 13.09 -13.13 38.97
CA TYR A 82 14.23 -13.82 38.35
C TYR A 82 15.56 -13.10 38.54
N GLY A 83 15.60 -11.95 39.21
CA GLY A 83 16.79 -11.09 39.30
C GLY A 83 17.20 -10.55 37.92
N TRP A 84 16.24 -10.28 37.04
CA TRP A 84 16.53 -9.76 35.71
C TRP A 84 17.20 -8.40 35.81
N HIS A 85 18.17 -8.19 34.95
CA HIS A 85 18.79 -6.87 34.72
C HIS A 85 18.99 -6.66 33.22
N GLU A 86 19.01 -5.40 32.84
CA GLU A 86 19.19 -5.03 31.42
C GLU A 86 20.51 -5.62 30.87
N PRO A 87 20.45 -6.27 29.69
CA PRO A 87 21.63 -6.91 29.09
C PRO A 87 22.57 -5.84 28.53
N HIS A 88 23.56 -5.45 29.33
CA HIS A 88 24.58 -4.49 28.92
C HIS A 88 25.60 -5.10 27.96
N ARG A 89 25.98 -4.37 26.91
CA ARG A 89 27.02 -4.71 25.94
C ARG A 89 26.81 -6.02 25.17
N ILE A 90 25.55 -6.44 25.03
CA ILE A 90 25.19 -7.56 24.16
C ILE A 90 24.82 -7.01 22.79
N PRO A 91 25.53 -7.37 21.71
CA PRO A 91 25.30 -6.81 20.38
C PRO A 91 23.88 -7.09 19.83
N SER A 92 23.34 -8.25 20.20
CA SER A 92 22.01 -8.68 19.75
C SER A 92 21.23 -9.28 20.94
N PRO A 93 20.65 -8.46 21.83
CA PRO A 93 19.76 -8.96 22.85
C PRO A 93 18.52 -9.62 22.21
N MET A 94 17.74 -10.36 22.98
CA MET A 94 16.48 -10.91 22.46
C MET A 94 15.56 -9.76 22.04
N VAL A 95 14.87 -9.95 20.94
CA VAL A 95 13.86 -9.00 20.45
C VAL A 95 12.60 -9.19 21.31
N PRO A 96 12.00 -8.13 21.86
CA PRO A 96 10.69 -8.25 22.52
C PRO A 96 9.70 -8.97 21.62
N VAL A 97 8.90 -9.88 22.20
CA VAL A 97 8.10 -10.85 21.42
C VAL A 97 7.13 -10.19 20.44
N GLN A 98 6.59 -9.01 20.76
CA GLN A 98 5.72 -8.25 19.87
C GLN A 98 6.40 -7.78 18.57
N TYR A 99 7.73 -7.74 18.51
CA TYR A 99 8.52 -7.33 17.35
C TYR A 99 9.20 -8.48 16.61
N THR A 100 8.92 -9.73 16.99
CA THR A 100 9.61 -10.92 16.43
C THR A 100 9.38 -11.06 14.92
N GLU A 101 8.18 -10.75 14.40
CA GLU A 101 7.90 -10.82 12.96
C GLU A 101 8.85 -9.94 12.12
N GLY A 102 9.36 -8.84 12.66
CA GLY A 102 10.34 -7.99 11.98
C GLY A 102 11.62 -8.74 11.59
N GLN A 103 11.95 -9.81 12.31
CA GLN A 103 13.13 -10.61 12.02
C GLN A 103 13.02 -11.48 10.76
N CYS A 104 11.81 -11.66 10.22
CA CYS A 104 11.59 -12.35 8.96
C CYS A 104 12.32 -11.65 7.79
N ILE A 105 12.47 -10.32 7.85
CA ILE A 105 13.17 -9.51 6.84
C ILE A 105 14.62 -9.98 6.63
N LYS A 106 15.27 -10.54 7.65
CA LYS A 106 16.66 -11.02 7.56
C LYS A 106 16.87 -12.04 6.43
N CYS A 107 15.86 -12.89 6.19
CA CYS A 107 15.90 -13.97 5.20
C CYS A 107 14.99 -13.68 4.01
N HIS A 108 13.84 -13.06 4.23
CA HIS A 108 12.78 -12.79 3.26
C HIS A 108 12.88 -11.33 2.73
N LYS A 109 14.02 -10.99 2.11
CA LYS A 109 14.28 -9.64 1.62
C LYS A 109 13.59 -9.32 0.29
N GLU A 110 13.42 -10.35 -0.55
CA GLU A 110 12.93 -10.19 -1.92
C GLU A 110 11.39 -10.35 -2.03
N GLU A 111 10.72 -10.77 -0.95
CA GLU A 111 9.28 -11.02 -0.93
C GLU A 111 8.52 -9.75 -0.49
N GLU A 112 7.57 -9.34 -1.31
CA GLU A 112 6.76 -8.14 -1.10
C GLU A 112 5.87 -8.25 0.13
N ARG A 113 5.18 -9.37 0.25
CA ARG A 113 4.32 -9.69 1.39
C ARG A 113 4.58 -11.10 1.87
N LEU A 114 4.61 -11.30 3.16
CA LEU A 114 4.85 -12.60 3.77
C LEU A 114 3.55 -13.16 4.35
N PRO A 115 3.14 -14.37 3.93
CA PRO A 115 2.05 -15.08 4.59
C PRO A 115 2.31 -15.20 6.10
N MET A 116 1.27 -15.05 6.94
CA MET A 116 1.31 -15.21 8.39
C MET A 116 2.23 -14.21 9.15
N ALA A 117 2.63 -13.11 8.49
CA ALA A 117 3.38 -12.01 9.07
C ALA A 117 2.61 -10.69 8.91
N GLU A 118 1.41 -10.65 9.47
CA GLU A 118 0.43 -9.57 9.26
C GLU A 118 0.95 -8.22 9.76
N LYS A 119 1.58 -8.19 10.94
CA LYS A 119 2.16 -6.96 11.49
C LYS A 119 3.34 -6.45 10.67
N LEU A 120 4.16 -7.36 10.14
CA LEU A 120 5.26 -6.98 9.24
C LEU A 120 4.72 -6.39 7.94
N ASN A 121 3.72 -7.02 7.34
CA ASN A 121 3.08 -6.52 6.12
C ASN A 121 2.41 -5.16 6.35
N GLU A 122 1.72 -4.98 7.49
CA GLU A 122 1.13 -3.70 7.91
C GLU A 122 2.22 -2.62 8.07
N GLY A 123 3.30 -2.93 8.76
CA GLY A 123 4.39 -1.98 8.98
C GLY A 123 5.11 -1.58 7.69
N ARG A 124 5.32 -2.51 6.75
CA ARG A 124 5.84 -2.20 5.41
C ARG A 124 4.90 -1.27 4.65
N GLN A 125 3.60 -1.57 4.65
CA GLN A 125 2.59 -0.73 4.01
C GLN A 125 2.55 0.69 4.61
N LEU A 126 2.69 0.82 5.94
CA LEU A 126 2.73 2.12 6.60
C LEU A 126 3.98 2.93 6.21
N ILE A 127 5.16 2.29 6.10
CA ILE A 127 6.39 2.94 5.61
C ILE A 127 6.18 3.49 4.18
N GLU A 128 5.46 2.76 3.33
CA GLU A 128 5.12 3.18 1.98
C GLU A 128 4.08 4.30 1.99
N ASP A 129 3.02 4.15 2.73
CA ASP A 129 1.90 5.08 2.81
C ASP A 129 2.30 6.46 3.35
N TYR A 130 3.15 6.48 4.36
CA TYR A 130 3.69 7.73 4.92
C TYR A 130 4.95 8.22 4.21
N GLY A 131 5.52 7.42 3.29
CA GLY A 131 6.65 7.82 2.46
C GLY A 131 7.96 7.97 3.21
N CYS A 132 8.23 7.16 4.23
CA CYS A 132 9.46 7.22 5.01
C CYS A 132 10.70 7.06 4.13
N TYR A 133 10.62 6.20 3.09
CA TYR A 133 11.66 5.97 2.09
C TYR A 133 12.02 7.21 1.25
N ALA A 134 11.14 8.19 1.17
CA ALA A 134 11.40 9.42 0.41
C ALA A 134 12.45 10.32 1.10
N CYS A 135 12.43 10.33 2.44
CA CYS A 135 13.42 11.10 3.24
C CYS A 135 14.56 10.23 3.74
N HIS A 136 14.33 8.93 3.99
CA HIS A 136 15.30 7.99 4.50
C HIS A 136 15.65 6.95 3.44
N LYS A 137 16.92 6.74 3.17
CA LYS A 137 17.33 5.61 2.34
C LYS A 137 17.06 4.30 3.09
N ILE A 138 16.28 3.42 2.47
CA ILE A 138 15.93 2.10 2.99
C ILE A 138 16.10 1.10 1.84
N GLU A 139 17.01 0.12 1.98
CA GLU A 139 17.23 -0.91 0.96
C GLU A 139 15.94 -1.68 0.66
N GLY A 140 15.59 -1.81 -0.61
CA GLY A 140 14.38 -2.49 -1.07
C GLY A 140 13.19 -1.59 -1.40
N TRP A 141 13.23 -0.29 -1.03
CA TRP A 141 12.17 0.70 -1.34
C TRP A 141 12.53 1.70 -2.44
N GLU A 142 13.70 1.56 -3.09
CA GLU A 142 14.20 2.51 -4.10
C GLU A 142 13.34 2.56 -5.38
N HIS A 143 12.52 1.55 -5.60
CA HIS A 143 11.66 1.44 -6.78
C HIS A 143 10.35 2.24 -6.66
N LEU A 144 10.03 2.75 -5.48
CA LEU A 144 8.78 3.47 -5.23
C LEU A 144 8.85 4.92 -5.74
N SER A 145 7.73 5.41 -6.23
CA SER A 145 7.56 6.80 -6.63
C SER A 145 7.39 7.70 -5.40
N LYS A 146 7.57 9.01 -5.58
CA LYS A 146 7.32 9.99 -4.51
C LYS A 146 5.89 9.89 -3.97
N PRO A 147 5.69 9.88 -2.65
CA PRO A 147 4.38 9.66 -2.04
C PRO A 147 3.43 10.85 -2.15
N GLY A 148 3.97 12.05 -2.29
CA GLY A 148 3.19 13.28 -2.42
C GLY A 148 2.85 13.63 -3.87
N PRO A 149 1.76 14.39 -4.11
CA PRO A 149 1.40 14.81 -5.44
C PRO A 149 2.43 15.78 -6.03
N ALA A 150 2.59 15.77 -7.36
CA ALA A 150 3.40 16.76 -8.06
C ALA A 150 2.84 18.17 -7.85
N LEU A 151 3.71 19.12 -7.46
CA LEU A 151 3.36 20.53 -7.27
C LEU A 151 3.63 21.39 -8.52
N THR A 152 4.07 20.78 -9.59
CA THR A 152 4.42 21.46 -10.86
C THR A 152 3.29 22.24 -11.50
N LYS A 153 2.02 21.95 -11.17
CA LYS A 153 0.81 22.62 -11.71
C LYS A 153 -0.20 22.94 -10.60
N VAL A 154 0.25 23.06 -9.35
CA VAL A 154 -0.63 23.10 -8.18
C VAL A 154 -1.58 24.30 -8.15
N THR A 155 -1.17 25.47 -8.67
CA THR A 155 -2.00 26.68 -8.72
C THR A 155 -3.24 26.54 -9.61
N SER A 156 -3.25 25.60 -10.54
CA SER A 156 -4.44 25.29 -11.35
C SER A 156 -5.41 24.33 -10.63
N LYS A 157 -4.96 23.68 -9.57
CA LYS A 157 -5.72 22.71 -8.78
C LYS A 157 -6.38 23.35 -7.56
N VAL A 158 -5.64 24.18 -6.82
CA VAL A 158 -6.10 24.77 -5.56
C VAL A 158 -6.72 26.15 -5.75
N ASN A 159 -7.62 26.53 -4.84
CA ASN A 159 -8.41 27.75 -4.98
C ASN A 159 -7.62 29.03 -4.69
N SER A 160 -6.61 28.98 -3.81
CA SER A 160 -5.88 30.19 -3.41
C SER A 160 -4.48 29.90 -2.85
N LEU A 161 -3.62 30.93 -2.87
CA LEU A 161 -2.32 30.91 -2.21
C LEU A 161 -2.45 30.78 -0.69
N GLU A 162 -3.46 31.41 -0.10
CA GLU A 162 -3.73 31.32 1.33
C GLU A 162 -4.03 29.87 1.75
N TRP A 163 -4.76 29.12 0.90
CA TRP A 163 -4.96 27.71 1.16
C TRP A 163 -3.63 26.94 1.20
N ILE A 164 -2.68 27.25 0.30
CA ILE A 164 -1.35 26.61 0.26
C ILE A 164 -0.58 26.92 1.56
N LYS A 165 -0.57 28.17 2.01
CA LYS A 165 0.10 28.58 3.25
C LYS A 165 -0.46 27.86 4.46
N ASN A 166 -1.77 27.89 4.64
CA ASN A 166 -2.46 27.24 5.75
C ASN A 166 -2.26 25.71 5.71
N TRP A 167 -2.25 25.11 4.52
CA TRP A 167 -1.97 23.68 4.35
C TRP A 167 -0.53 23.30 4.72
N ILE A 168 0.46 24.09 4.31
CA ILE A 168 1.87 23.86 4.69
C ILE A 168 2.01 23.99 6.21
N TRP A 169 1.34 24.98 6.82
CA TRP A 169 1.40 25.22 8.26
C TRP A 169 0.77 24.10 9.07
N ALA A 170 -0.48 23.71 8.76
CA ALA A 170 -1.27 22.77 9.55
C ALA A 170 -2.14 21.85 8.69
N PRO A 171 -1.57 20.85 7.99
CA PRO A 171 -2.32 19.98 7.09
C PRO A 171 -3.43 19.18 7.80
N HIS A 172 -3.22 18.80 9.07
CA HIS A 172 -4.17 18.03 9.86
C HIS A 172 -5.37 18.87 10.36
N ALA A 173 -5.26 20.20 10.41
CA ALA A 173 -6.40 21.09 10.67
C ALA A 173 -7.42 21.07 9.51
N PHE A 174 -6.94 20.84 8.28
CA PHE A 174 -7.81 20.67 7.11
C PHE A 174 -8.31 19.24 6.94
N ASN A 175 -7.42 18.28 7.08
CA ASN A 175 -7.69 16.86 6.94
C ASN A 175 -7.00 16.09 8.07
N PRO A 176 -7.74 15.66 9.12
CA PRO A 176 -7.16 14.96 10.27
C PRO A 176 -6.42 13.66 9.91
N LYS A 177 -6.71 13.06 8.74
CA LYS A 177 -6.06 11.85 8.23
C LYS A 177 -5.07 12.15 7.10
N SER A 178 -4.50 13.36 7.09
CA SER A 178 -3.47 13.73 6.13
C SER A 178 -2.22 12.89 6.33
N ARG A 179 -1.68 12.34 5.22
CA ARG A 179 -0.35 11.72 5.21
C ARG A 179 0.77 12.75 5.07
N MET A 180 0.44 13.99 4.67
CA MET A 180 1.41 15.10 4.76
C MET A 180 1.69 15.40 6.22
N PRO A 181 2.95 15.26 6.68
CA PRO A 181 3.26 15.43 8.08
C PRO A 181 3.27 16.89 8.52
N HIS A 182 3.27 17.11 9.83
CA HIS A 182 3.26 18.41 10.47
C HIS A 182 4.69 18.85 10.85
N TYR A 183 5.13 19.98 10.29
CA TYR A 183 6.50 20.49 10.47
C TYR A 183 6.64 21.56 11.53
N PHE A 184 5.58 22.33 11.81
CA PHE A 184 5.63 23.54 12.62
C PHE A 184 4.94 23.35 13.97
N GLU A 185 5.15 24.27 14.93
CA GLU A 185 4.59 24.17 16.28
C GLU A 185 4.86 22.81 16.97
N GLN A 186 6.06 22.27 16.73
CA GLN A 186 6.56 21.06 17.37
C GLN A 186 7.28 21.41 18.68
N HIS A 187 7.66 20.40 19.47
CA HIS A 187 8.33 20.57 20.77
C HIS A 187 9.59 21.48 20.76
N ASN A 188 10.23 21.66 19.63
CA ASN A 188 11.44 22.44 19.47
C ASN A 188 11.28 23.74 18.70
N ASN A 189 10.10 24.08 18.21
CA ASN A 189 9.86 25.28 17.41
C ASN A 189 8.47 25.92 17.67
N SER A 190 7.97 25.82 18.89
CA SER A 190 6.67 26.39 19.31
C SER A 190 6.80 27.69 20.13
N ASP A 191 8.00 28.17 20.37
CA ASP A 191 8.21 29.50 20.94
C ASP A 191 7.92 30.63 19.92
N GLU A 192 7.69 31.84 20.39
CA GLU A 192 7.25 32.95 19.55
C GLU A 192 8.30 33.36 18.49
N GLU A 193 9.60 33.26 18.79
CA GLU A 193 10.64 33.56 17.83
C GLU A 193 10.67 32.53 16.73
N SER A 194 10.65 31.26 17.08
CA SER A 194 10.62 30.13 16.13
C SER A 194 9.36 30.18 15.27
N LYS A 195 8.18 30.50 15.85
CA LYS A 195 6.93 30.66 15.10
C LYS A 195 7.05 31.79 14.07
N ALA A 196 7.57 32.95 14.44
CA ALA A 196 7.74 34.06 13.53
C ALA A 196 8.67 33.72 12.36
N LYS A 197 9.78 33.02 12.63
CA LYS A 197 10.69 32.51 11.60
C LYS A 197 10.01 31.47 10.70
N ASN A 198 9.31 30.53 11.29
CA ASN A 198 8.56 29.51 10.54
C ASN A 198 7.48 30.13 9.64
N MET A 199 6.76 31.16 10.09
CA MET A 199 5.76 31.88 9.29
C MET A 199 6.40 32.57 8.08
N ALA A 200 7.59 33.17 8.24
CA ALA A 200 8.33 33.75 7.11
C ALA A 200 8.77 32.67 6.10
N GLU A 201 9.22 31.51 6.58
CA GLU A 201 9.57 30.38 5.73
C GLU A 201 8.35 29.84 4.97
N VAL A 202 7.19 29.65 5.63
CA VAL A 202 5.94 29.17 4.99
C VAL A 202 5.44 30.12 3.92
N ASN A 203 5.40 31.43 4.20
CA ASN A 203 5.06 32.43 3.19
C ASN A 203 5.96 32.32 1.96
N SER A 204 7.27 32.24 2.18
CA SER A 204 8.26 32.18 1.11
C SER A 204 8.20 30.85 0.33
N MET A 205 7.96 29.72 0.99
CA MET A 205 7.75 28.43 0.32
C MET A 205 6.49 28.44 -0.55
N ALA A 206 5.38 28.97 -0.04
CA ALA A 206 4.12 29.06 -0.78
C ALA A 206 4.27 29.95 -2.02
N GLU A 207 4.96 31.10 -1.89
CA GLU A 207 5.28 32.00 -3.01
C GLU A 207 6.17 31.30 -4.05
N TYR A 208 7.21 30.59 -3.62
CA TYR A 208 8.07 29.84 -4.53
C TYR A 208 7.27 28.78 -5.32
N ILE A 209 6.48 27.97 -4.63
CA ILE A 209 5.64 26.93 -5.23
C ILE A 209 4.65 27.57 -6.23
N ALA A 210 4.01 28.66 -5.86
CA ALA A 210 3.02 29.32 -6.71
C ALA A 210 3.66 29.93 -7.97
N ARG A 211 4.79 30.62 -7.83
CA ARG A 211 5.46 31.30 -8.97
C ARG A 211 6.19 30.34 -9.90
N THR A 212 6.60 29.17 -9.41
CA THR A 212 7.24 28.13 -10.25
C THR A 212 6.22 27.15 -10.83
N SER A 213 4.98 27.18 -10.37
CA SER A 213 3.89 26.33 -10.89
C SER A 213 3.51 26.69 -12.31
N LYS A 214 3.46 25.67 -13.18
CA LYS A 214 3.01 25.83 -14.57
C LYS A 214 1.48 25.87 -14.64
N THR A 215 0.95 26.65 -15.56
CA THR A 215 -0.50 26.69 -15.82
C THR A 215 -0.97 25.37 -16.45
N TYR A 216 -2.03 24.81 -15.91
CA TYR A 216 -2.79 23.71 -16.51
C TYR A 216 -4.17 24.20 -16.91
N LYS A 217 -4.58 23.93 -18.14
CA LYS A 217 -5.91 24.24 -18.64
C LYS A 217 -6.79 22.98 -18.45
N PRO A 218 -7.83 23.02 -17.61
CA PRO A 218 -8.78 21.94 -17.50
C PRO A 218 -9.37 21.57 -18.87
N ILE A 219 -9.52 20.27 -19.12
CA ILE A 219 -10.10 19.73 -20.36
C ILE A 219 -11.62 19.66 -20.31
N GLU A 220 -12.19 19.72 -19.10
CA GLU A 220 -13.61 19.65 -18.83
C GLU A 220 -14.04 20.82 -17.94
N LYS A 221 -15.32 21.14 -17.98
CA LYS A 221 -15.95 22.15 -17.12
C LYS A 221 -16.95 21.53 -16.17
N TYR A 222 -16.97 22.01 -14.97
CA TYR A 222 -18.01 21.67 -14.01
C TYR A 222 -19.31 22.40 -14.37
N THR A 223 -20.36 21.65 -14.64
CA THR A 223 -21.67 22.18 -15.03
C THR A 223 -22.75 21.99 -13.96
N GLY A 224 -22.34 21.61 -12.75
CA GLY A 224 -23.26 21.19 -11.70
C GLY A 224 -23.58 19.70 -11.79
N GLY A 225 -24.11 19.12 -10.71
CA GLY A 225 -24.46 17.71 -10.65
C GLY A 225 -25.39 17.36 -9.50
N ASN A 226 -25.87 16.13 -9.47
CA ASN A 226 -26.73 15.60 -8.42
C ASN A 226 -25.87 14.97 -7.29
N VAL A 227 -25.90 15.58 -6.10
CA VAL A 227 -25.11 15.15 -4.93
C VAL A 227 -25.46 13.72 -4.50
N ALA A 228 -26.74 13.36 -4.46
CA ALA A 228 -27.19 12.03 -4.04
C ALA A 228 -26.74 10.94 -5.03
N ASN A 229 -26.82 11.23 -6.33
CA ASN A 229 -26.32 10.32 -7.35
C ASN A 229 -24.79 10.21 -7.32
N GLY A 230 -24.10 11.32 -7.07
CA GLY A 230 -22.63 11.32 -6.89
C GLY A 230 -22.18 10.43 -5.74
N LYS A 231 -22.88 10.48 -4.59
CA LYS A 231 -22.66 9.55 -3.47
C LYS A 231 -22.82 8.10 -3.92
N LYS A 232 -23.95 7.75 -4.54
CA LYS A 232 -24.23 6.40 -5.03
C LYS A 232 -23.15 5.90 -6.01
N LEU A 233 -22.68 6.77 -6.91
CA LEU A 233 -21.63 6.42 -7.86
C LEU A 233 -20.28 6.13 -7.15
N ILE A 234 -19.89 6.94 -6.16
CA ILE A 234 -18.67 6.70 -5.38
C ILE A 234 -18.74 5.35 -4.65
N GLU A 235 -19.88 5.01 -4.08
CA GLU A 235 -20.11 3.75 -3.38
C GLU A 235 -20.06 2.53 -4.31
N ASN A 236 -20.57 2.66 -5.52
CA ASN A 236 -20.77 1.50 -6.39
C ASN A 236 -19.67 1.30 -7.43
N ILE A 237 -19.06 2.36 -7.96
CA ILE A 237 -18.09 2.24 -9.06
C ILE A 237 -16.75 1.63 -8.63
N GLY A 238 -16.34 1.84 -7.35
CA GLY A 238 -15.09 1.28 -6.80
C GLY A 238 -14.11 2.32 -6.28
N CYS A 239 -14.48 3.60 -6.19
CA CYS A 239 -13.61 4.68 -5.67
C CYS A 239 -13.11 4.38 -4.24
N ILE A 240 -13.96 3.72 -3.43
CA ILE A 240 -13.69 3.39 -2.03
C ILE A 240 -12.57 2.35 -1.87
N GLY A 241 -12.28 1.54 -2.88
CA GLY A 241 -11.14 0.61 -2.86
C GLY A 241 -9.77 1.31 -2.70
N CYS A 242 -9.69 2.62 -3.04
CA CYS A 242 -8.47 3.41 -2.91
C CYS A 242 -8.63 4.61 -1.97
N HIS A 243 -9.81 5.18 -1.87
CA HIS A 243 -10.07 6.40 -1.11
C HIS A 243 -10.93 6.15 0.13
N GLN A 244 -10.55 6.78 1.25
CA GLN A 244 -11.49 7.00 2.32
C GLN A 244 -12.38 8.19 1.95
N VAL A 245 -13.70 8.05 2.11
CA VAL A 245 -14.69 9.08 1.78
C VAL A 245 -15.68 9.19 2.92
N GLU A 246 -16.00 10.40 3.35
CA GLU A 246 -16.99 10.59 4.40
C GLU A 246 -18.43 10.56 3.88
N GLY A 247 -19.36 10.16 4.73
CA GLY A 247 -20.78 10.11 4.41
C GLY A 247 -21.21 8.96 3.52
N VAL A 248 -20.35 7.96 3.28
CA VAL A 248 -20.66 6.72 2.59
C VAL A 248 -21.21 5.66 3.55
N ASP A 249 -21.75 4.58 2.99
CA ASP A 249 -22.31 3.44 3.74
C ASP A 249 -21.29 2.81 4.70
N GLU A 250 -21.72 2.42 5.92
CA GLU A 250 -20.86 1.86 6.97
C GLU A 250 -20.19 0.55 6.57
N ARG A 251 -20.76 -0.25 5.66
CA ARG A 251 -20.13 -1.47 5.14
C ARG A 251 -18.72 -1.21 4.59
N PHE A 252 -18.47 -0.01 4.08
CA PHE A 252 -17.18 0.40 3.55
C PHE A 252 -16.19 0.91 4.60
N ALA A 253 -16.58 1.02 5.87
CA ALA A 253 -15.68 1.44 6.94
C ALA A 253 -14.53 0.43 7.16
N LYS A 254 -14.77 -0.85 6.81
CA LYS A 254 -13.79 -1.94 6.93
C LYS A 254 -12.79 -2.00 5.78
N VAL A 255 -13.00 -1.24 4.70
CA VAL A 255 -12.06 -1.18 3.58
C VAL A 255 -10.84 -0.38 4.01
N ASN A 256 -9.69 -1.00 4.09
CA ASN A 256 -8.47 -0.48 4.75
C ASN A 256 -7.27 -0.27 3.83
N GLU A 257 -7.18 -0.91 2.67
CA GLU A 257 -6.08 -0.68 1.71
C GLU A 257 -6.27 0.65 0.95
N LYS A 258 -6.03 1.78 1.63
CA LYS A 258 -6.28 3.12 1.11
C LYS A 258 -5.03 3.79 0.52
N ALA A 259 -4.67 3.45 -0.70
CA ALA A 259 -3.54 4.09 -1.40
C ALA A 259 -3.80 5.57 -1.74
N GLY A 260 -5.05 5.94 -1.99
CA GLY A 260 -5.46 7.31 -2.30
C GLY A 260 -5.66 8.19 -1.07
N PRO A 261 -5.63 9.53 -1.23
CA PRO A 261 -5.89 10.44 -0.13
C PRO A 261 -7.35 10.35 0.39
N HIS A 262 -7.54 10.68 1.65
CA HIS A 262 -8.85 10.87 2.24
C HIS A 262 -9.57 12.04 1.55
N LEU A 263 -10.74 11.80 0.97
CA LEU A 263 -11.53 12.77 0.22
C LEU A 263 -12.50 13.51 1.14
N ILE A 264 -11.97 14.52 1.80
CA ILE A 264 -12.71 15.41 2.71
C ILE A 264 -12.47 16.87 2.32
N ASN A 265 -13.47 17.71 2.51
CA ASN A 265 -13.37 19.18 2.40
C ASN A 265 -12.93 19.69 1.01
N LEU A 266 -13.14 18.90 -0.06
CA LEU A 266 -12.66 19.25 -1.39
C LEU A 266 -13.26 20.56 -1.93
N GLY A 267 -14.47 20.92 -1.53
CA GLY A 267 -15.10 22.17 -1.91
C GLY A 267 -14.39 23.44 -1.40
N THR A 268 -13.55 23.29 -0.35
CA THR A 268 -12.67 24.37 0.12
C THR A 268 -11.31 24.39 -0.60
N LYS A 269 -10.89 23.23 -1.11
CA LYS A 269 -9.52 23.00 -1.62
C LYS A 269 -9.38 23.22 -3.12
N VAL A 270 -10.27 22.64 -3.94
CA VAL A 270 -10.00 22.45 -5.35
C VAL A 270 -10.88 23.28 -6.28
N ASN A 271 -10.32 23.65 -7.42
CA ASN A 271 -11.07 24.23 -8.53
C ASN A 271 -12.03 23.17 -9.10
N PRO A 272 -13.34 23.49 -9.28
CA PRO A 272 -14.33 22.52 -9.77
C PRO A 272 -14.03 21.99 -11.19
N ASP A 273 -13.57 22.84 -12.10
CA ASP A 273 -13.22 22.43 -13.47
C ASP A 273 -12.01 21.48 -13.47
N TRP A 274 -11.03 21.77 -12.60
CA TRP A 274 -9.91 20.84 -12.39
C TRP A 274 -10.41 19.48 -11.87
N LEU A 275 -11.34 19.46 -10.92
CA LEU A 275 -11.84 18.21 -10.33
C LEU A 275 -12.53 17.33 -11.37
N VAL A 276 -13.42 17.89 -12.20
CA VAL A 276 -14.09 17.13 -13.27
C VAL A 276 -13.07 16.58 -14.28
N SER A 277 -12.11 17.42 -14.68
CA SER A 277 -11.03 17.01 -15.59
C SER A 277 -10.18 15.87 -14.98
N TRP A 278 -9.86 15.96 -13.70
CA TRP A 278 -9.12 14.94 -12.96
C TRP A 278 -9.89 13.61 -12.87
N LEU A 279 -11.18 13.65 -12.56
CA LEU A 279 -12.03 12.46 -12.48
C LEU A 279 -12.12 11.70 -13.81
N LYS A 280 -12.13 12.40 -14.92
CA LYS A 280 -12.19 11.80 -16.27
C LYS A 280 -10.84 11.34 -16.78
N ARG A 281 -9.82 12.20 -16.68
CA ARG A 281 -8.50 11.98 -17.24
C ARG A 281 -7.40 12.45 -16.27
N PRO A 282 -7.16 11.70 -15.19
CA PRO A 282 -6.11 12.07 -14.23
C PRO A 282 -4.71 12.11 -14.87
N ASP A 283 -4.44 11.23 -15.83
CA ASP A 283 -3.21 11.16 -16.62
C ASP A 283 -2.90 12.45 -17.41
N HIS A 284 -3.92 13.19 -17.83
CA HIS A 284 -3.73 14.44 -18.56
C HIS A 284 -3.15 15.56 -17.67
N TYR A 285 -3.52 15.58 -16.39
CA TYR A 285 -2.93 16.51 -15.41
C TYR A 285 -1.57 16.02 -14.93
N ASP A 286 -1.48 14.76 -14.54
CA ASP A 286 -0.27 14.12 -14.05
C ASP A 286 -0.06 12.76 -14.74
N PRO A 287 0.83 12.68 -15.73
CA PRO A 287 1.10 11.43 -16.46
C PRO A 287 1.68 10.31 -15.60
N THR A 288 2.18 10.62 -14.40
CA THR A 288 2.79 9.65 -13.48
C THR A 288 1.81 9.15 -12.40
N THR A 289 0.58 9.67 -12.41
CA THR A 289 -0.42 9.34 -11.40
C THR A 289 -0.78 7.86 -11.37
N ILE A 290 -0.90 7.31 -10.17
CA ILE A 290 -1.47 5.97 -9.94
C ILE A 290 -3.00 5.97 -9.94
N MET A 291 -3.65 7.15 -9.82
CA MET A 291 -5.11 7.25 -9.91
C MET A 291 -5.58 6.85 -11.32
N PRO A 292 -6.42 5.82 -11.44
CA PRO A 292 -6.89 5.34 -12.73
C PRO A 292 -8.10 6.13 -13.25
N SER A 293 -8.41 5.94 -14.54
CA SER A 293 -9.67 6.38 -15.13
C SER A 293 -10.77 5.31 -14.98
N PHE A 294 -11.90 5.70 -14.42
CA PHE A 294 -13.11 4.87 -14.35
C PHE A 294 -14.00 5.01 -15.59
N ARG A 295 -13.53 5.69 -16.63
CA ARG A 295 -14.27 5.93 -17.89
C ARG A 295 -15.64 6.55 -17.63
N LEU A 296 -15.67 7.57 -16.77
CA LEU A 296 -16.89 8.27 -16.37
C LEU A 296 -17.47 9.05 -17.55
N THR A 297 -18.79 9.01 -17.69
CA THR A 297 -19.52 9.94 -18.55
C THR A 297 -19.48 11.35 -17.95
N ASP A 298 -19.81 12.37 -18.74
CA ASP A 298 -19.84 13.77 -18.28
C ASP A 298 -20.80 13.92 -17.09
N LYS A 299 -21.94 13.29 -17.18
CA LYS A 299 -22.95 13.32 -16.11
C LYS A 299 -22.42 12.68 -14.82
N GLU A 300 -21.81 11.49 -14.89
CA GLU A 300 -21.26 10.78 -13.72
C GLU A 300 -20.14 11.61 -13.08
N ALA A 301 -19.24 12.17 -13.88
CA ALA A 301 -18.13 12.99 -13.39
C ALA A 301 -18.63 14.27 -12.67
N ASN A 302 -19.66 14.93 -13.23
CA ASN A 302 -20.29 16.10 -12.63
C ASN A 302 -21.05 15.75 -11.34
N ASP A 303 -21.77 14.62 -11.30
CA ASP A 303 -22.51 14.17 -10.11
C ASP A 303 -21.53 13.81 -8.97
N ILE A 304 -20.44 13.09 -9.27
CA ILE A 304 -19.37 12.78 -8.31
C ILE A 304 -18.70 14.07 -7.81
N ALA A 305 -18.37 15.00 -8.73
CA ALA A 305 -17.78 16.29 -8.37
C ALA A 305 -18.71 17.09 -7.45
N ALA A 306 -20.05 17.10 -7.73
CA ALA A 306 -21.03 17.78 -6.88
C ALA A 306 -21.03 17.24 -5.44
N PHE A 307 -20.98 15.91 -5.28
CA PHE A 307 -20.90 15.29 -3.95
C PHE A 307 -19.59 15.66 -3.22
N LEU A 308 -18.46 15.56 -3.89
CA LEU A 308 -17.17 15.86 -3.28
C LEU A 308 -17.00 17.35 -2.93
N LEU A 309 -17.52 18.25 -3.77
CA LEU A 309 -17.48 19.70 -3.54
C LEU A 309 -18.47 20.19 -2.46
N ALA A 310 -19.48 19.38 -2.13
CA ALA A 310 -20.39 19.67 -1.03
C ALA A 310 -19.71 19.64 0.34
N SER A 311 -18.66 18.82 0.49
CA SER A 311 -17.84 18.77 1.70
C SER A 311 -16.90 19.98 1.76
N LYS A 312 -17.05 20.81 2.80
CA LYS A 312 -16.29 22.07 3.00
C LYS A 312 -15.86 22.23 4.44
N ASN A 313 -14.63 22.67 4.63
CA ASN A 313 -14.12 23.20 5.89
C ASN A 313 -14.16 24.72 5.81
N LYS A 314 -15.25 25.34 6.28
CA LYS A 314 -15.45 26.79 6.21
C LYS A 314 -14.42 27.53 7.04
N ASP A 315 -14.18 27.07 8.28
CA ASP A 315 -13.25 27.71 9.20
C ASP A 315 -11.83 27.76 8.60
N PHE A 316 -11.37 26.65 8.04
CA PHE A 316 -10.07 26.61 7.36
C PHE A 316 -10.03 27.49 6.10
N GLY A 317 -11.14 27.57 5.34
CA GLY A 317 -11.23 28.37 4.13
C GLY A 317 -11.21 29.89 4.40
N GLU A 318 -11.63 30.31 5.60
CA GLU A 318 -11.65 31.72 6.06
C GLU A 318 -10.36 32.13 6.76
N LEU A 319 -9.43 31.21 7.04
CA LEU A 319 -8.15 31.51 7.66
C LEU A 319 -7.31 32.41 6.75
N THR A 320 -6.86 33.52 7.28
CA THR A 320 -5.85 34.38 6.67
C THR A 320 -4.50 34.10 7.31
N PHE A 321 -3.53 33.66 6.51
CA PHE A 321 -2.18 33.41 7.00
C PHE A 321 -1.47 34.76 7.29
N PRO A 322 -0.71 34.89 8.38
CA PRO A 322 0.00 36.13 8.69
C PRO A 322 0.88 36.59 7.53
N ALA A 323 0.87 37.89 7.25
CA ALA A 323 1.67 38.50 6.19
C ALA A 323 3.18 38.24 6.42
N LEU A 324 3.94 38.17 5.32
CA LEU A 324 5.38 37.97 5.38
C LEU A 324 6.05 39.14 6.12
N ASN A 325 6.72 38.84 7.23
CA ASN A 325 7.62 39.76 7.88
C ASN A 325 8.97 39.75 7.12
N LYS A 326 9.23 40.87 6.42
CA LYS A 326 10.43 41.01 5.56
C LYS A 326 11.73 41.10 6.34
N GLU A 327 11.68 41.66 7.53
CA GLU A 327 12.85 41.81 8.42
C GLU A 327 13.29 40.44 8.92
N ILE A 328 12.35 39.63 9.38
CA ILE A 328 12.62 38.22 9.79
C ILE A 328 13.08 37.38 8.60
N ARG A 329 12.49 37.55 7.42
CA ARG A 329 12.95 36.90 6.19
C ARG A 329 14.42 37.20 5.91
N ASP A 330 14.79 38.48 5.95
CA ASP A 330 16.13 38.93 5.64
C ASP A 330 17.13 38.48 6.72
N GLU A 331 16.71 38.48 7.99
CA GLU A 331 17.48 37.93 9.11
C GLU A 331 17.80 36.42 8.89
N ILE A 332 16.81 35.61 8.54
CA ILE A 332 16.99 34.19 8.28
C ILE A 332 17.97 33.99 7.09
N LEU A 333 17.78 34.74 6.01
CA LEU A 333 18.67 34.65 4.85
C LEU A 333 20.12 34.95 5.20
N VAL A 334 20.37 36.01 5.99
CA VAL A 334 21.72 36.38 6.41
C VAL A 334 22.28 35.36 7.39
N ASN A 335 21.59 35.12 8.52
CA ASN A 335 22.14 34.39 9.66
C ASN A 335 22.19 32.87 9.45
N ASP A 336 21.16 32.30 8.81
CA ASP A 336 21.05 30.84 8.71
C ASP A 336 21.59 30.28 7.39
N TYR A 337 21.67 31.10 6.33
CA TYR A 337 22.04 30.59 5.01
C TYR A 337 23.28 31.25 4.41
N LEU A 338 23.31 32.59 4.26
CA LEU A 338 24.41 33.23 3.57
C LEU A 338 25.69 33.25 4.39
N SER A 339 25.60 33.54 5.69
CA SER A 339 26.75 33.54 6.60
C SER A 339 27.33 32.14 6.88
N ALA A 340 26.70 31.07 6.41
CA ALA A 340 27.27 29.73 6.53
C ALA A 340 28.58 29.55 5.74
N PHE A 341 28.80 30.38 4.72
CA PHE A 341 29.95 30.26 3.81
C PHE A 341 30.75 31.58 3.68
N GLU A 342 30.31 32.66 4.31
CA GLU A 342 30.92 33.99 4.22
C GLU A 342 30.69 34.81 5.52
N THR A 343 31.30 35.95 5.62
CA THR A 343 31.08 36.83 6.79
C THR A 343 29.67 37.45 6.78
N ILE A 344 29.14 37.83 7.92
CA ILE A 344 27.85 38.47 8.05
C ILE A 344 27.76 39.74 7.18
N ASP A 345 28.83 40.53 7.10
CA ASP A 345 28.87 41.75 6.29
C ASP A 345 28.85 41.45 4.79
N ALA A 346 29.56 40.42 4.35
CA ALA A 346 29.48 39.95 2.97
C ALA A 346 28.06 39.38 2.64
N ALA A 347 27.47 38.64 3.57
CA ALA A 347 26.12 38.13 3.43
C ALA A 347 25.08 39.25 3.30
N ARG A 348 25.19 40.30 4.12
CA ARG A 348 24.33 41.49 4.01
C ARG A 348 24.51 42.24 2.70
N ALA A 349 25.74 42.47 2.27
CA ALA A 349 26.05 43.12 1.00
C ALA A 349 25.54 42.34 -0.21
N LYS A 350 25.47 41.01 -0.11
CA LYS A 350 24.86 40.15 -1.13
C LYS A 350 23.35 40.25 -1.13
N LEU A 351 22.73 40.28 0.06
CA LEU A 351 21.28 40.44 0.19
C LEU A 351 20.82 41.79 -0.37
N GLU A 352 21.55 42.88 -0.13
CA GLU A 352 21.23 44.22 -0.66
C GLU A 352 21.15 44.28 -2.17
N LYS A 353 21.84 43.42 -2.90
CA LYS A 353 21.79 43.32 -4.35
C LYS A 353 20.56 42.60 -4.87
N MET A 354 19.83 41.90 -4.01
CA MET A 354 18.62 41.14 -4.38
C MET A 354 17.38 42.02 -4.23
N THR A 355 16.49 41.94 -5.19
CA THR A 355 15.15 42.51 -5.11
C THR A 355 14.33 41.83 -4.00
N ASP A 356 13.25 42.46 -3.56
CA ASP A 356 12.36 41.89 -2.54
C ASP A 356 11.78 40.52 -2.95
N ASP A 357 11.39 40.41 -4.22
CA ASP A 357 10.91 39.14 -4.79
C ASP A 357 11.98 38.05 -4.80
N GLU A 358 13.21 38.38 -5.22
CA GLU A 358 14.34 37.43 -5.22
C GLU A 358 14.64 36.92 -3.81
N ARG A 359 14.59 37.79 -2.80
CA ARG A 359 14.79 37.40 -1.37
C ARG A 359 13.72 36.42 -0.94
N THR A 360 12.46 36.71 -1.28
CA THR A 360 11.33 35.83 -0.93
C THR A 360 11.45 34.46 -1.60
N LEU A 361 11.78 34.41 -2.89
CA LEU A 361 11.96 33.15 -3.61
C LEU A 361 13.19 32.36 -3.14
N GLU A 362 14.30 33.07 -2.81
CA GLU A 362 15.48 32.41 -2.28
C GLU A 362 15.22 31.79 -0.89
N LEU A 363 14.52 32.48 0.02
CA LEU A 363 14.13 31.89 1.30
C LEU A 363 13.21 30.70 1.06
N GLY A 364 12.21 30.82 0.15
CA GLY A 364 11.31 29.71 -0.18
C GLY A 364 12.07 28.48 -0.70
N ARG A 365 13.00 28.67 -1.62
CA ARG A 365 13.87 27.59 -2.15
C ARG A 365 14.71 26.94 -1.05
N ARG A 366 15.33 27.75 -0.19
CA ARG A 366 16.15 27.26 0.93
C ARG A 366 15.31 26.47 1.94
N SER A 367 14.12 26.96 2.27
CA SER A 367 13.20 26.31 3.22
C SER A 367 12.66 25.00 2.66
N ILE A 368 12.30 24.94 1.37
CA ILE A 368 11.93 23.68 0.67
C ILE A 368 13.07 22.65 0.80
N ASN A 369 14.32 23.09 0.62
CA ASN A 369 15.47 22.21 0.79
C ASN A 369 15.69 21.81 2.26
N LYS A 370 15.58 22.76 3.20
CA LYS A 370 15.74 22.53 4.65
C LYS A 370 14.79 21.47 5.18
N TYR A 371 13.52 21.52 4.75
CA TYR A 371 12.48 20.57 5.20
C TYR A 371 12.35 19.34 4.32
N GLY A 372 13.06 19.28 3.18
CA GLY A 372 13.04 18.14 2.27
C GLY A 372 11.71 17.94 1.53
N CYS A 373 10.94 18.99 1.27
CA CYS A 373 9.65 18.89 0.58
C CYS A 373 9.77 18.20 -0.77
N TYR A 374 10.91 18.38 -1.45
CA TYR A 374 11.23 17.75 -2.74
C TYR A 374 11.36 16.23 -2.67
N SER A 375 11.60 15.66 -1.49
CA SER A 375 11.69 14.22 -1.33
C SER A 375 10.33 13.55 -1.57
N CYS A 376 9.25 14.20 -1.12
CA CYS A 376 7.88 13.70 -1.32
C CYS A 376 7.19 14.29 -2.55
N HIS A 377 7.55 15.49 -3.01
CA HIS A 377 6.87 16.23 -4.07
C HIS A 377 7.79 16.54 -5.24
N ASP A 378 7.25 16.49 -6.46
CA ASP A 378 7.93 17.09 -7.61
C ASP A 378 7.72 18.59 -7.61
N ILE A 379 8.81 19.33 -7.41
CA ILE A 379 8.82 20.79 -7.31
C ILE A 379 9.79 21.35 -8.35
N PRO A 380 9.37 22.32 -9.19
CA PRO A 380 10.29 22.96 -10.16
C PRO A 380 11.53 23.56 -9.47
N GLY A 381 12.71 23.29 -10.02
CA GLY A 381 14.01 23.68 -9.44
C GLY A 381 14.60 22.66 -8.46
N PHE A 382 13.94 21.50 -8.29
CA PHE A 382 14.39 20.38 -7.45
C PHE A 382 14.32 19.05 -8.23
N GLU A 383 14.67 19.10 -9.52
CA GLU A 383 14.73 17.91 -10.37
C GLU A 383 16.03 17.12 -10.16
N GLY A 384 16.02 15.84 -10.54
CA GLY A 384 17.18 14.95 -10.48
C GLY A 384 17.33 14.19 -9.15
N ASP A 385 18.44 13.45 -9.04
CA ASP A 385 18.74 12.63 -7.88
C ASP A 385 19.33 13.50 -6.74
N LEU A 386 18.43 14.06 -5.95
CA LEU A 386 18.82 14.79 -4.74
C LEU A 386 19.05 13.82 -3.58
N PRO A 387 20.06 14.06 -2.74
CA PRO A 387 20.33 13.18 -1.61
C PRO A 387 19.15 13.16 -0.63
N PRO A 388 18.86 12.00 -0.02
CA PRO A 388 17.88 11.91 1.04
C PRO A 388 18.23 12.82 2.22
N ILE A 389 17.25 13.49 2.79
CA ILE A 389 17.46 14.45 3.88
C ILE A 389 17.65 13.77 5.25
N GLY A 390 17.06 12.60 5.42
CA GLY A 390 17.16 11.80 6.65
C GLY A 390 18.32 10.82 6.63
N PRO A 391 18.75 10.32 7.79
CA PRO A 391 19.77 9.27 7.88
C PRO A 391 19.28 7.98 7.21
N GLU A 392 20.23 7.15 6.76
CA GLU A 392 19.93 5.84 6.21
C GLU A 392 19.40 4.90 7.32
N LEU A 393 18.32 4.19 7.05
CA LEU A 393 17.68 3.24 7.98
C LEU A 393 17.94 1.77 7.64
N THR A 394 18.63 1.47 6.55
CA THR A 394 18.87 0.09 6.06
C THR A 394 19.38 -0.87 7.15
N LYS A 395 20.09 -0.34 8.16
CA LYS A 395 20.70 -1.11 9.24
C LYS A 395 20.35 -0.60 10.65
N GLU A 396 19.26 0.15 10.77
CA GLU A 396 18.92 0.84 12.02
C GLU A 396 18.67 -0.14 13.18
N GLY A 397 18.09 -1.32 12.89
CA GLY A 397 17.91 -2.38 13.89
C GLY A 397 19.20 -2.97 14.47
N SER A 398 20.33 -2.78 13.80
CA SER A 398 21.67 -3.20 14.30
C SER A 398 22.47 -2.06 14.92
N LYS A 399 22.01 -0.83 14.86
CA LYS A 399 22.71 0.33 15.38
C LYS A 399 22.96 0.19 16.90
N PRO A 400 24.18 0.38 17.38
CA PRO A 400 24.47 0.34 18.82
C PRO A 400 23.64 1.36 19.59
N ILE A 401 23.20 1.00 20.79
CA ILE A 401 22.35 1.88 21.60
C ILE A 401 23.02 3.20 21.95
N GLU A 402 24.33 3.20 22.08
CA GLU A 402 25.17 4.37 22.39
C GLU A 402 25.16 5.42 21.25
N GLN A 403 24.75 5.04 20.05
CA GLN A 403 24.63 5.94 18.90
C GLN A 403 23.24 6.62 18.80
N PHE A 404 22.31 6.24 19.66
CA PHE A 404 21.01 6.89 19.76
C PHE A 404 21.10 8.11 20.70
N GLY A 405 20.70 9.28 20.22
CA GLY A 405 20.70 10.51 21.00
C GLY A 405 19.43 10.62 21.85
N PHE A 406 19.51 10.32 23.14
CA PHE A 406 18.37 10.45 24.07
C PHE A 406 18.15 11.88 24.58
N GLY A 407 19.06 12.83 24.26
CA GLY A 407 18.96 14.21 24.75
C GLY A 407 18.84 14.29 26.26
N GLN A 408 17.87 15.07 26.75
CA GLN A 408 17.57 15.22 28.19
C GLN A 408 16.36 14.35 28.62
N GLN A 409 15.90 13.40 27.79
CA GLN A 409 14.65 12.66 27.98
C GLN A 409 14.82 11.43 28.86
N LYS A 410 15.04 11.62 30.16
CA LYS A 410 15.29 10.55 31.14
C LYS A 410 14.12 9.58 31.31
N GLN A 411 12.90 9.98 30.93
CA GLN A 411 11.70 9.14 31.01
C GLN A 411 11.63 8.08 29.89
N VAL A 412 12.42 8.21 28.83
CA VAL A 412 12.48 7.23 27.75
C VAL A 412 13.47 6.14 28.11
N PRO A 413 13.05 4.86 28.19
CA PRO A 413 13.97 3.77 28.48
C PRO A 413 15.08 3.68 27.43
N HIS A 414 16.29 3.34 27.89
CA HIS A 414 17.48 3.27 27.02
C HIS A 414 17.52 1.99 26.18
N THR A 415 16.42 1.73 25.46
CA THR A 415 16.32 0.61 24.50
C THR A 415 16.11 1.12 23.08
N ARG A 416 16.48 0.30 22.07
CA ARG A 416 16.28 0.67 20.66
C ARG A 416 14.80 0.87 20.33
N HIS A 417 13.94 -0.06 20.76
CA HIS A 417 12.54 0.00 20.46
C HIS A 417 11.83 1.19 21.12
N ASP A 418 12.19 1.54 22.36
CA ASP A 418 11.60 2.70 23.03
C ASP A 418 12.06 4.02 22.39
N TRP A 419 13.36 4.12 22.01
CA TRP A 419 13.83 5.29 21.29
C TRP A 419 13.15 5.47 19.96
N ILE A 420 13.06 4.39 19.12
CA ILE A 420 12.42 4.44 17.81
C ILE A 420 10.92 4.76 17.98
N SER A 421 10.24 4.13 18.92
CA SER A 421 8.84 4.40 19.23
C SER A 421 8.62 5.87 19.60
N GLN A 422 9.44 6.40 20.52
CA GLN A 422 9.36 7.79 20.92
C GLN A 422 9.67 8.75 19.77
N HIS A 423 10.66 8.41 18.94
CA HIS A 423 11.04 9.20 17.79
C HIS A 423 9.94 9.26 16.71
N LEU A 424 9.22 8.16 16.50
CA LEU A 424 8.06 8.15 15.58
C LEU A 424 6.86 8.94 16.13
N LYS A 425 6.62 8.90 17.45
CA LYS A 425 5.52 9.62 18.10
C LYS A 425 5.76 11.13 18.17
N THR A 426 6.96 11.51 18.58
CA THR A 426 7.32 12.91 18.84
C THR A 426 8.79 13.15 18.43
N PRO A 427 9.08 13.25 17.14
CA PRO A 427 10.45 13.18 16.62
C PRO A 427 11.36 14.29 17.10
N ARG A 428 10.82 15.45 17.53
CA ARG A 428 11.61 16.62 17.95
C ARG A 428 11.77 16.77 19.45
N ILE A 429 11.30 15.80 20.24
CA ILE A 429 11.43 15.83 21.70
C ILE A 429 12.90 15.84 22.16
N TRP A 430 13.81 15.30 21.34
CA TRP A 430 15.24 15.18 21.64
C TRP A 430 15.95 16.53 21.73
N ASP A 431 15.37 17.61 21.21
CA ASP A 431 15.88 18.96 21.32
C ASP A 431 15.43 19.68 22.61
N VAL A 432 14.41 19.16 23.29
CA VAL A 432 13.88 19.80 24.50
C VAL A 432 14.95 19.78 25.60
N GLY A 433 15.27 20.98 26.10
CA GLY A 433 16.30 21.19 27.11
C GLY A 433 17.74 21.18 26.57
N VAL A 434 17.95 21.07 25.26
CA VAL A 434 19.25 21.12 24.60
C VAL A 434 19.39 22.46 23.85
N PRO A 435 20.35 23.32 24.22
CA PRO A 435 20.57 24.59 23.51
C PRO A 435 21.01 24.33 22.06
N LYS A 436 20.22 24.78 21.09
CA LYS A 436 20.50 24.71 19.65
C LYS A 436 20.06 26.00 18.96
N ILE A 437 20.79 26.39 17.92
CA ILE A 437 20.35 27.48 17.04
C ILE A 437 19.27 26.96 16.08
N PHE A 438 18.43 27.84 15.57
CA PHE A 438 17.24 27.53 14.79
C PHE A 438 17.52 26.59 13.58
N ARG A 439 18.63 26.80 12.87
CA ARG A 439 19.02 25.95 11.73
C ARG A 439 19.38 24.52 12.10
N ASP A 440 19.85 24.28 13.34
CA ASP A 440 20.38 22.99 13.80
C ASP A 440 19.32 22.15 14.54
N LEU A 441 18.11 22.67 14.70
CA LEU A 441 17.00 21.95 15.27
C LEU A 441 16.66 20.70 14.46
N TYR A 442 16.22 19.64 15.14
CA TYR A 442 15.66 18.45 14.47
C TYR A 442 14.51 18.86 13.56
N LYS A 443 14.47 18.29 12.34
CA LYS A 443 13.56 18.67 11.27
C LYS A 443 12.53 17.60 10.90
N MET A 444 12.73 16.35 11.40
CA MET A 444 11.75 15.28 11.13
C MET A 444 10.37 15.75 11.59
N PRO A 445 9.37 15.71 10.69
CA PRO A 445 8.02 16.16 11.02
C PRO A 445 7.26 15.11 11.83
N ASN A 446 6.15 15.53 12.45
CA ASN A 446 5.24 14.64 13.13
C ASN A 446 4.17 14.11 12.15
N PHE A 447 4.00 12.78 12.10
CA PHE A 447 3.00 12.10 11.27
C PHE A 447 1.70 11.81 12.02
N TYR A 448 1.63 12.11 13.33
CA TYR A 448 0.50 11.79 14.22
C TYR A 448 0.08 10.31 14.16
N LEU A 449 1.06 9.43 14.13
CA LEU A 449 0.86 7.99 14.12
C LEU A 449 0.17 7.52 15.41
N SER A 450 -0.79 6.62 15.28
CA SER A 450 -1.37 5.90 16.41
C SER A 450 -0.37 4.93 17.03
N ASP A 451 -0.62 4.52 18.27
CA ASP A 451 0.24 3.55 18.96
C ASP A 451 0.40 2.24 18.18
N LYS A 452 -0.68 1.79 17.53
CA LYS A 452 -0.67 0.57 16.69
C LYS A 452 0.21 0.74 15.45
N GLU A 453 0.10 1.87 14.75
CA GLU A 453 0.94 2.17 13.59
C GLU A 453 2.42 2.27 13.98
N VAL A 454 2.70 2.94 15.11
CA VAL A 454 4.06 3.03 15.66
C VAL A 454 4.62 1.63 15.94
N GLU A 455 3.85 0.75 16.60
CA GLU A 455 4.29 -0.62 16.91
C GLU A 455 4.66 -1.40 15.64
N SER A 456 3.81 -1.34 14.61
CA SER A 456 4.03 -2.03 13.33
C SER A 456 5.26 -1.47 12.59
N MET A 457 5.48 -0.15 12.61
CA MET A 457 6.65 0.47 12.00
C MET A 457 7.94 0.18 12.78
N VAL A 458 7.91 0.22 14.11
CA VAL A 458 9.05 -0.17 14.97
C VAL A 458 9.48 -1.60 14.68
N LEU A 459 8.51 -2.50 14.52
CA LEU A 459 8.77 -3.89 14.15
C LEU A 459 9.58 -4.01 12.86
N VAL A 460 9.20 -3.29 11.81
CA VAL A 460 9.94 -3.27 10.55
C VAL A 460 11.34 -2.70 10.75
N ILE A 461 11.47 -1.54 11.40
CA ILE A 461 12.78 -0.86 11.59
C ILE A 461 13.73 -1.73 12.40
N LEU A 462 13.26 -2.42 13.43
CA LEU A 462 14.06 -3.39 14.20
C LEU A 462 14.50 -4.60 13.36
N GLY A 463 13.76 -4.93 12.31
CA GLY A 463 14.10 -5.98 11.35
C GLY A 463 15.18 -5.57 10.34
N LEU A 464 15.39 -4.27 10.14
CA LEU A 464 16.42 -3.72 9.25
C LEU A 464 17.80 -3.83 9.91
N VAL A 465 18.44 -4.98 9.77
CA VAL A 465 19.67 -5.33 10.48
C VAL A 465 20.85 -5.62 9.54
N ASP A 466 22.08 -5.33 10.00
CA ASP A 466 23.33 -5.70 9.32
C ASP A 466 23.74 -7.15 9.66
N SER A 467 22.79 -8.07 9.62
CA SER A 467 23.06 -9.48 9.88
C SER A 467 23.54 -10.15 8.61
N LYS A 468 24.77 -10.66 8.65
CA LYS A 468 25.31 -11.55 7.61
C LYS A 468 24.72 -12.96 7.81
N ILE A 469 23.49 -13.16 7.39
CA ILE A 469 22.94 -14.51 7.34
C ILE A 469 23.65 -15.24 6.20
N PRO A 470 24.21 -16.43 6.47
CA PRO A 470 24.82 -17.24 5.40
C PRO A 470 23.86 -17.39 4.23
N LEU A 471 24.37 -17.34 3.01
CA LEU A 471 23.56 -17.45 1.80
C LEU A 471 22.68 -18.73 1.76
N ALA A 472 23.12 -19.79 2.43
CA ALA A 472 22.33 -21.02 2.59
C ALA A 472 21.12 -20.87 3.51
N GLY A 473 21.11 -19.87 4.40
CA GLY A 473 19.99 -19.57 5.29
C GLY A 473 19.08 -18.43 4.78
N GLN A 474 19.38 -17.85 3.62
CA GLN A 474 18.53 -16.86 2.99
C GLN A 474 17.55 -17.54 2.04
N LYS A 475 16.27 -17.16 2.11
CA LYS A 475 15.32 -17.56 1.08
C LYS A 475 15.78 -16.95 -0.24
N ARG A 476 16.16 -17.82 -1.17
CA ARG A 476 16.47 -17.44 -2.53
C ARG A 476 15.28 -17.77 -3.39
N LEU A 477 14.74 -16.77 -4.00
CA LEU A 477 13.68 -16.95 -4.97
C LEU A 477 14.25 -17.56 -6.24
N ASP A 478 13.58 -18.58 -6.76
CA ASP A 478 13.85 -19.08 -8.11
C ASP A 478 13.38 -18.06 -9.16
N ALA A 479 13.56 -18.37 -10.45
CA ALA A 479 13.21 -17.45 -11.51
C ALA A 479 11.70 -17.15 -11.56
N ASN A 480 10.86 -18.14 -11.25
CA ASN A 480 9.41 -18.00 -11.25
C ASN A 480 8.94 -17.21 -10.02
N GLU A 481 9.49 -17.51 -8.85
CA GLU A 481 9.23 -16.78 -7.63
C GLU A 481 9.62 -15.29 -7.77
N LYS A 482 10.78 -14.99 -8.38
CA LYS A 482 11.19 -13.60 -8.69
C LYS A 482 10.22 -12.92 -9.63
N MET A 483 9.82 -13.60 -10.69
CA MET A 483 8.85 -13.07 -11.63
C MET A 483 7.50 -12.78 -10.95
N TYR A 484 7.06 -13.66 -10.07
CA TYR A 484 5.87 -13.46 -9.24
C TYR A 484 6.01 -12.21 -8.37
N GLN A 485 7.12 -12.07 -7.63
CA GLN A 485 7.35 -10.91 -6.75
C GLN A 485 7.42 -9.59 -7.54
N GLU A 486 8.06 -9.55 -8.70
CA GLU A 486 8.07 -8.36 -9.57
C GLU A 486 6.66 -7.97 -10.04
N GLY A 487 5.79 -8.94 -10.33
CA GLY A 487 4.39 -8.69 -10.62
C GLY A 487 3.63 -8.15 -9.41
N MET A 488 3.87 -8.71 -8.22
CA MET A 488 3.20 -8.29 -6.99
C MET A 488 3.64 -6.90 -6.51
N LYS A 489 4.88 -6.48 -6.77
CA LYS A 489 5.32 -5.08 -6.56
C LYS A 489 4.48 -4.11 -7.40
N VAL A 490 4.20 -4.45 -8.66
CA VAL A 490 3.33 -3.63 -9.51
C VAL A 490 1.88 -3.65 -8.99
N ALA A 491 1.38 -4.81 -8.58
CA ALA A 491 0.05 -4.93 -7.98
C ALA A 491 -0.09 -4.07 -6.70
N ASN A 492 0.95 -4.01 -5.88
CA ASN A 492 1.01 -3.14 -4.69
C ASN A 492 1.04 -1.66 -5.09
N LYS A 493 1.94 -1.27 -6.00
CA LYS A 493 2.07 0.11 -6.50
C LYS A 493 0.73 0.69 -6.97
N PHE A 494 -0.06 -0.08 -7.71
CA PHE A 494 -1.35 0.35 -8.24
C PHE A 494 -2.55 -0.05 -7.36
N ASN A 495 -2.28 -0.52 -6.15
CA ASN A 495 -3.29 -0.91 -5.15
C ASN A 495 -4.32 -1.92 -5.66
N CYS A 496 -3.91 -2.94 -6.40
CA CYS A 496 -4.81 -4.03 -6.81
C CYS A 496 -5.42 -4.74 -5.60
N TYR A 497 -4.67 -4.82 -4.49
CA TYR A 497 -5.09 -5.39 -3.21
C TYR A 497 -6.25 -4.64 -2.55
N GLY A 498 -6.47 -3.36 -2.85
CA GLY A 498 -7.62 -2.62 -2.32
C GLY A 498 -8.98 -3.15 -2.81
N CYS A 499 -8.98 -3.70 -4.03
CA CYS A 499 -10.18 -4.25 -4.66
C CYS A 499 -10.17 -5.77 -4.75
N HIS A 500 -9.02 -6.38 -5.01
CA HIS A 500 -8.88 -7.81 -5.28
C HIS A 500 -8.14 -8.54 -4.17
N LYS A 501 -8.64 -9.71 -3.79
CA LYS A 501 -7.90 -10.66 -2.96
C LYS A 501 -6.96 -11.48 -3.85
N ILE A 502 -5.66 -11.43 -3.53
CA ILE A 502 -4.60 -12.15 -4.25
C ILE A 502 -3.88 -13.01 -3.23
N ASP A 503 -3.91 -14.33 -3.41
CA ASP A 503 -3.29 -15.31 -2.52
C ASP A 503 -3.65 -15.12 -1.03
N GLY A 504 -4.93 -14.82 -0.79
CA GLY A 504 -5.49 -14.60 0.55
C GLY A 504 -5.26 -13.21 1.13
N ILE A 505 -4.51 -12.32 0.45
CA ILE A 505 -4.15 -10.99 0.93
C ILE A 505 -5.01 -9.92 0.23
N GLY A 506 -5.39 -8.86 0.97
CA GLY A 506 -6.16 -7.74 0.44
C GLY A 506 -7.61 -8.07 0.14
N GLY A 507 -8.22 -7.32 -0.77
CA GLY A 507 -9.59 -7.52 -1.22
C GLY A 507 -10.65 -7.01 -0.27
N SER A 508 -10.33 -6.08 0.62
CA SER A 508 -11.28 -5.54 1.58
C SER A 508 -12.52 -4.90 0.93
N LEU A 509 -12.39 -4.34 -0.29
CA LEU A 509 -13.56 -3.89 -1.04
C LEU A 509 -14.44 -5.07 -1.49
N SER A 510 -13.85 -6.18 -1.94
CA SER A 510 -14.63 -7.39 -2.30
C SER A 510 -15.36 -7.95 -1.06
N ASP A 511 -14.66 -8.00 0.08
CA ASP A 511 -15.23 -8.49 1.33
C ASP A 511 -16.36 -7.59 1.86
N ALA A 512 -16.38 -6.28 1.53
CA ALA A 512 -17.45 -5.35 1.89
C ALA A 512 -18.79 -5.62 1.20
N TYR A 513 -18.80 -6.47 0.17
CA TYR A 513 -20.05 -6.95 -0.44
C TYR A 513 -20.72 -8.10 0.33
N GLU A 514 -20.05 -8.64 1.37
CA GLU A 514 -20.56 -9.67 2.29
C GLU A 514 -21.21 -10.87 1.57
N ASP A 515 -22.51 -11.11 1.76
CA ASP A 515 -23.23 -12.22 1.13
C ASP A 515 -23.40 -12.04 -0.40
N ASN A 516 -23.18 -10.83 -0.91
CA ASN A 516 -23.31 -10.50 -2.34
C ASN A 516 -21.93 -10.36 -3.02
N ARG A 517 -20.93 -11.15 -2.65
CA ARG A 517 -19.56 -11.07 -3.20
C ARG A 517 -19.49 -11.24 -4.72
N ASP A 518 -20.44 -11.93 -5.31
CA ASP A 518 -20.57 -12.06 -6.77
C ASP A 518 -20.69 -10.69 -7.47
N TYR A 519 -21.21 -9.69 -6.79
CA TYR A 519 -21.34 -8.31 -7.29
C TYR A 519 -20.08 -7.46 -7.04
N GLY A 520 -19.15 -7.94 -6.26
CA GLY A 520 -17.88 -7.28 -5.96
C GLY A 520 -16.76 -7.58 -6.95
N PRO A 521 -15.56 -7.00 -6.72
CA PRO A 521 -14.35 -7.37 -7.45
C PRO A 521 -14.00 -8.84 -7.22
N PRO A 522 -13.62 -9.62 -8.28
CA PRO A 522 -13.32 -11.04 -8.12
C PRO A 522 -11.99 -11.25 -7.40
N TYR A 523 -11.83 -12.39 -6.74
CA TYR A 523 -10.53 -12.88 -6.30
C TYR A 523 -9.65 -13.20 -7.50
N LEU A 524 -8.37 -12.86 -7.41
CA LEU A 524 -7.39 -13.07 -8.46
C LEU A 524 -6.39 -14.20 -8.14
N THR A 525 -6.59 -14.92 -7.04
CA THR A 525 -5.84 -16.14 -6.77
C THR A 525 -5.95 -17.06 -7.98
N ASP A 526 -4.83 -17.62 -8.40
CA ASP A 526 -4.72 -18.48 -9.61
C ASP A 526 -5.14 -17.80 -10.94
N GLN A 527 -5.05 -16.46 -11.01
CA GLN A 527 -5.43 -15.71 -12.21
C GLN A 527 -4.64 -16.13 -13.46
N GLY A 528 -3.38 -16.51 -13.31
CA GLY A 528 -2.55 -16.97 -14.42
C GLY A 528 -3.02 -18.30 -15.03
N HIS A 529 -3.64 -19.19 -14.24
CA HIS A 529 -4.30 -20.39 -14.74
C HIS A 529 -5.65 -20.06 -15.41
N ARG A 530 -6.35 -19.05 -14.91
CA ARG A 530 -7.69 -18.69 -15.38
C ARG A 530 -7.70 -18.10 -16.79
N VAL A 531 -6.80 -17.15 -17.07
CA VAL A 531 -6.86 -16.36 -18.31
C VAL A 531 -5.69 -16.63 -19.24
N GLN A 532 -5.94 -16.47 -20.54
CA GLN A 532 -4.91 -16.51 -21.57
C GLN A 532 -3.96 -15.30 -21.43
N THR A 533 -2.67 -15.54 -21.62
CA THR A 533 -1.63 -14.53 -21.40
C THR A 533 -1.81 -13.30 -22.29
N ALA A 534 -2.05 -13.48 -23.58
CA ALA A 534 -2.25 -12.38 -24.53
C ALA A 534 -3.50 -11.55 -24.20
N TRP A 535 -4.60 -12.24 -23.87
CA TRP A 535 -5.83 -11.57 -23.47
C TRP A 535 -5.63 -10.74 -22.20
N PHE A 536 -4.89 -11.26 -21.22
CA PHE A 536 -4.66 -10.56 -19.96
C PHE A 536 -3.85 -9.27 -20.16
N TYR A 537 -2.83 -9.33 -21.01
CA TYR A 537 -2.07 -8.16 -21.42
C TYR A 537 -2.95 -7.09 -22.08
N ASP A 538 -3.73 -7.48 -23.08
CA ASP A 538 -4.62 -6.57 -23.81
C ASP A 538 -5.73 -6.00 -22.91
N PHE A 539 -6.25 -6.82 -22.00
CA PHE A 539 -7.25 -6.39 -21.02
C PHE A 539 -6.71 -5.32 -20.07
N LEU A 540 -5.51 -5.51 -19.51
CA LEU A 540 -4.90 -4.50 -18.62
C LEU A 540 -4.60 -3.20 -19.36
N LYS A 541 -4.23 -3.29 -20.64
CA LYS A 541 -4.00 -2.13 -21.50
C LYS A 541 -5.29 -1.41 -21.87
N ASN A 542 -6.37 -2.15 -22.14
CA ASN A 542 -7.64 -1.65 -22.64
C ASN A 542 -8.81 -2.28 -21.86
N VAL A 543 -8.96 -1.88 -20.60
CA VAL A 543 -9.99 -2.43 -19.72
C VAL A 543 -11.39 -2.19 -20.28
N HIS A 544 -12.19 -3.26 -20.32
CA HIS A 544 -13.60 -3.24 -20.72
C HIS A 544 -14.43 -4.07 -19.75
N PRO A 545 -15.74 -3.80 -19.59
CA PRO A 545 -16.62 -4.58 -18.72
C PRO A 545 -16.73 -6.03 -19.19
N ILE A 546 -16.49 -6.97 -18.28
CA ILE A 546 -16.74 -8.40 -18.50
C ILE A 546 -18.13 -8.77 -17.95
N ARG A 547 -18.50 -8.16 -16.83
CA ARG A 547 -19.77 -8.33 -16.14
C ARG A 547 -20.54 -7.02 -16.28
N THR A 548 -21.26 -6.86 -17.41
CA THR A 548 -21.93 -5.61 -17.80
C THR A 548 -23.11 -5.24 -16.91
N TYR A 549 -23.61 -6.19 -16.13
CA TYR A 549 -24.71 -6.04 -15.17
C TYR A 549 -24.27 -5.47 -13.81
N LEU A 550 -22.98 -5.23 -13.61
CA LEU A 550 -22.44 -4.70 -12.36
C LEU A 550 -22.13 -3.21 -12.46
N ASP A 551 -22.38 -2.50 -11.37
CA ASP A 551 -21.99 -1.09 -11.22
C ASP A 551 -20.49 -0.95 -10.98
N VAL A 552 -19.87 -1.90 -10.24
CA VAL A 552 -18.43 -1.88 -9.95
C VAL A 552 -17.61 -2.05 -11.23
N ARG A 553 -16.62 -1.17 -11.41
CA ARG A 553 -15.81 -1.11 -12.63
C ARG A 553 -14.35 -1.39 -12.32
N MET A 554 -13.75 -2.33 -13.04
CA MET A 554 -12.29 -2.38 -13.14
C MET A 554 -11.82 -1.08 -13.83
N PRO A 555 -10.99 -0.24 -13.19
CA PRO A 555 -10.53 1.00 -13.83
C PRO A 555 -9.42 0.75 -14.84
N THR A 556 -9.15 1.74 -15.69
CA THR A 556 -8.01 1.75 -16.61
C THR A 556 -6.87 2.52 -15.97
N PHE A 557 -5.78 1.83 -15.67
CA PHE A 557 -4.55 2.43 -15.16
C PHE A 557 -3.64 2.91 -16.30
N ASN A 558 -2.79 3.88 -16.00
CA ASN A 558 -1.77 4.35 -16.95
C ASN A 558 -0.48 3.52 -16.84
N PHE A 559 -0.61 2.21 -17.02
CA PHE A 559 0.52 1.30 -16.98
C PHE A 559 1.51 1.53 -18.12
N SER A 560 2.79 1.44 -17.84
CA SER A 560 3.81 1.21 -18.86
C SER A 560 3.72 -0.23 -19.41
N HIS A 561 4.29 -0.45 -20.59
CA HIS A 561 4.38 -1.80 -21.18
C HIS A 561 5.13 -2.77 -20.26
N GLU A 562 6.18 -2.29 -19.56
CA GLU A 562 6.96 -3.09 -18.61
C GLU A 562 6.12 -3.52 -17.42
N GLU A 563 5.33 -2.61 -16.84
CA GLU A 563 4.46 -2.89 -15.71
C GLU A 563 3.37 -3.91 -16.07
N ILE A 564 2.74 -3.80 -17.25
CA ILE A 564 1.79 -4.81 -17.72
C ILE A 564 2.47 -6.18 -17.85
N ASN A 565 3.66 -6.23 -18.45
CA ASN A 565 4.41 -7.48 -18.60
C ASN A 565 4.74 -8.08 -17.23
N LYS A 566 5.22 -7.29 -16.27
CA LYS A 566 5.51 -7.76 -14.91
C LYS A 566 4.25 -8.33 -14.23
N LEU A 567 3.10 -7.67 -14.33
CA LEU A 567 1.84 -8.16 -13.79
C LEU A 567 1.43 -9.49 -14.44
N VAL A 568 1.37 -9.53 -15.77
CA VAL A 568 0.95 -10.73 -16.51
C VAL A 568 1.85 -11.91 -16.20
N MET A 569 3.16 -11.72 -16.31
CA MET A 569 4.13 -12.78 -16.06
C MET A 569 4.18 -13.17 -14.58
N GLY A 570 3.97 -12.23 -13.67
CA GLY A 570 3.86 -12.51 -12.24
C GLY A 570 2.69 -13.46 -11.93
N PHE A 571 1.50 -13.16 -12.43
CA PHE A 571 0.35 -14.05 -12.25
C PHE A 571 0.54 -15.42 -12.93
N GLN A 572 1.18 -15.45 -14.12
CA GLN A 572 1.51 -16.72 -14.79
C GLN A 572 2.47 -17.57 -13.95
N ALA A 573 3.50 -16.94 -13.39
CA ALA A 573 4.49 -17.60 -12.55
C ALA A 573 3.87 -18.14 -11.24
N GLY A 574 3.03 -17.34 -10.57
CA GLY A 574 2.31 -17.73 -9.35
C GLY A 574 1.41 -18.97 -9.59
N SER A 575 0.76 -19.03 -10.73
CA SER A 575 -0.08 -20.16 -11.13
C SER A 575 0.71 -21.28 -11.82
N LYS A 576 2.02 -21.19 -11.97
CA LYS A 576 2.89 -22.14 -12.70
C LYS A 576 2.44 -22.40 -14.15
N GLN A 577 1.89 -21.39 -14.81
CA GLN A 577 1.33 -21.43 -16.17
C GLN A 577 2.12 -20.53 -17.12
N LEU A 578 3.39 -20.88 -17.36
CA LEU A 578 4.33 -20.07 -18.15
C LEU A 578 4.26 -20.29 -19.66
N THR A 579 3.44 -21.22 -20.12
CA THR A 579 3.24 -21.48 -21.55
C THR A 579 2.09 -20.66 -22.09
N PHE A 580 2.26 -20.13 -23.30
CA PHE A 580 1.14 -19.55 -24.04
C PHE A 580 0.18 -20.66 -24.46
N GLU A 581 -1.12 -20.40 -24.37
CA GLU A 581 -2.11 -21.33 -24.87
C GLU A 581 -2.24 -21.15 -26.38
N GLU A 582 -2.12 -22.24 -27.13
CA GLU A 582 -2.34 -22.24 -28.56
C GLU A 582 -3.84 -22.13 -28.87
N ASP A 583 -4.15 -21.63 -30.06
CA ASP A 583 -5.54 -21.50 -30.53
C ASP A 583 -6.16 -22.91 -30.69
N VAL A 584 -7.05 -23.27 -29.76
CA VAL A 584 -7.62 -24.60 -29.65
C VAL A 584 -8.57 -24.85 -30.82
N LYS A 585 -8.19 -25.78 -31.72
CA LYS A 585 -9.10 -26.28 -32.73
C LYS A 585 -10.14 -27.17 -32.08
N ILE A 586 -11.41 -26.81 -32.24
CA ILE A 586 -12.52 -27.62 -31.73
C ILE A 586 -12.76 -28.79 -32.69
N VAL A 587 -12.51 -29.98 -32.20
CA VAL A 587 -12.76 -31.22 -32.93
C VAL A 587 -13.82 -32.00 -32.16
N TRP A 588 -14.93 -32.32 -32.83
CA TRP A 588 -16.03 -33.08 -32.27
C TRP A 588 -15.90 -34.57 -32.58
N GLU A 589 -16.14 -35.40 -31.58
CA GLU A 589 -16.37 -36.84 -31.79
C GLU A 589 -17.81 -37.09 -32.27
N PRO A 590 -18.11 -38.23 -32.91
CA PRO A 590 -19.48 -38.56 -33.33
C PRO A 590 -20.46 -38.52 -32.14
N GLY A 591 -21.52 -37.74 -32.25
CA GLY A 591 -22.55 -37.57 -31.22
C GLY A 591 -22.19 -36.65 -30.05
N GLU A 592 -20.92 -36.22 -29.92
CA GLU A 592 -20.45 -35.39 -28.80
C GLU A 592 -21.09 -33.99 -28.80
N LYS A 593 -21.27 -33.40 -29.99
CA LYS A 593 -21.86 -32.07 -30.11
C LYS A 593 -23.35 -32.05 -29.75
N GLU A 594 -24.07 -33.06 -30.15
CA GLU A 594 -25.51 -33.24 -29.81
C GLU A 594 -25.64 -33.46 -28.30
N ALA A 595 -24.83 -34.32 -27.71
CA ALA A 595 -24.81 -34.51 -26.26
C ALA A 595 -24.46 -33.18 -25.49
N ALA A 596 -23.50 -32.43 -26.00
CA ALA A 596 -23.18 -31.11 -25.38
C ALA A 596 -24.37 -30.14 -25.40
N LYS A 597 -25.14 -30.12 -26.49
CA LYS A 597 -26.35 -29.29 -26.57
C LYS A 597 -27.42 -29.80 -25.61
N GLN A 598 -27.64 -31.12 -25.54
CA GLN A 598 -28.58 -31.71 -24.59
C GLN A 598 -28.22 -31.32 -23.15
N ILE A 599 -26.92 -31.46 -22.72
CA ILE A 599 -26.46 -31.05 -21.41
C ILE A 599 -26.74 -29.55 -21.19
N TRP A 600 -26.45 -28.72 -22.19
CA TRP A 600 -26.64 -27.27 -22.14
C TRP A 600 -28.10 -26.87 -21.90
N GLU A 601 -29.05 -27.59 -22.55
CA GLU A 601 -30.49 -27.35 -22.43
C GLU A 601 -31.03 -27.87 -21.10
N GLU A 602 -30.67 -29.11 -20.69
CA GLU A 602 -31.14 -29.73 -19.45
C GLU A 602 -30.65 -29.01 -18.20
N LEU A 603 -29.41 -28.55 -18.21
CA LEU A 603 -28.83 -27.74 -17.10
C LEU A 603 -29.25 -26.26 -17.18
N ALA A 604 -30.02 -25.88 -18.18
CA ALA A 604 -30.56 -24.52 -18.35
C ALA A 604 -29.52 -23.39 -18.25
N CYS A 605 -28.33 -23.57 -18.82
CA CYS A 605 -27.20 -22.63 -18.73
C CYS A 605 -27.57 -21.20 -19.17
N THR A 606 -28.48 -21.08 -20.15
CA THR A 606 -29.02 -19.78 -20.65
C THR A 606 -29.90 -19.06 -19.65
N SER A 607 -30.32 -19.70 -18.54
CA SER A 607 -31.08 -19.00 -17.50
C SER A 607 -30.26 -17.89 -16.83
N CYS A 608 -28.95 -18.06 -16.75
CA CYS A 608 -28.01 -17.08 -16.16
C CYS A 608 -27.12 -16.42 -17.21
N HIS A 609 -26.52 -17.21 -18.14
CA HIS A 609 -25.55 -16.71 -19.11
C HIS A 609 -26.20 -16.14 -20.37
N ALA A 610 -25.73 -14.97 -20.78
CA ALA A 610 -26.08 -14.45 -22.11
C ALA A 610 -25.26 -15.19 -23.18
N LEU A 611 -25.95 -15.48 -24.31
CA LEU A 611 -25.34 -15.90 -25.56
C LEU A 611 -25.82 -14.92 -26.63
N GLY A 612 -25.10 -13.83 -26.79
CA GLY A 612 -25.52 -12.79 -27.71
C GLY A 612 -26.46 -11.75 -27.06
N PHE A 613 -27.00 -10.88 -27.91
CA PHE A 613 -27.78 -9.69 -27.49
C PHE A 613 -29.23 -10.03 -27.06
N THR A 614 -29.53 -11.26 -26.71
CA THR A 614 -30.92 -11.74 -26.52
C THR A 614 -31.39 -11.68 -25.07
N LYS A 615 -30.53 -11.36 -24.11
CA LYS A 615 -30.90 -11.25 -22.69
C LYS A 615 -30.80 -9.80 -22.22
N GLU A 616 -31.93 -9.21 -21.85
CA GLU A 616 -31.99 -7.82 -21.38
C GLU A 616 -31.26 -7.64 -20.03
N ASP A 617 -31.34 -8.65 -19.13
CA ASP A 617 -30.70 -8.64 -17.81
C ASP A 617 -29.89 -9.93 -17.56
N PRO A 618 -28.63 -10.02 -17.99
CA PRO A 618 -27.80 -11.18 -17.71
C PRO A 618 -27.43 -11.22 -16.21
N LEU A 619 -27.48 -12.42 -15.60
CA LEU A 619 -27.04 -12.67 -14.23
C LEU A 619 -25.60 -13.16 -14.16
N ALA A 620 -25.03 -13.54 -15.30
CA ALA A 620 -23.68 -14.11 -15.41
C ALA A 620 -22.96 -13.59 -16.68
N PRO A 621 -21.62 -13.72 -16.75
CA PRO A 621 -20.84 -13.24 -17.87
C PRO A 621 -21.29 -13.83 -19.22
N ASP A 622 -21.17 -13.04 -20.30
CA ASP A 622 -21.42 -13.49 -21.67
C ASP A 622 -20.32 -14.51 -22.08
N LEU A 623 -20.75 -15.73 -22.37
CA LEU A 623 -19.86 -16.85 -22.67
C LEU A 623 -19.22 -16.78 -24.07
N ARG A 624 -19.67 -15.90 -24.96
CA ARG A 624 -19.00 -15.68 -26.25
C ARG A 624 -17.57 -15.17 -26.08
N PHE A 625 -17.24 -14.50 -24.95
CA PHE A 625 -15.89 -14.05 -24.66
C PHE A 625 -15.01 -15.12 -24.00
N ALA A 626 -15.56 -16.30 -23.67
CA ALA A 626 -14.83 -17.33 -22.94
C ALA A 626 -13.67 -17.90 -23.77
N LYS A 627 -13.87 -18.17 -25.07
CA LYS A 627 -12.84 -18.74 -25.95
C LYS A 627 -11.54 -17.92 -25.98
N GLY A 628 -11.63 -16.61 -26.16
CA GLY A 628 -10.46 -15.75 -26.27
C GLY A 628 -9.87 -15.34 -24.93
N ARG A 629 -10.61 -15.52 -23.81
CA ARG A 629 -10.23 -15.07 -22.48
C ARG A 629 -9.69 -16.17 -21.58
N LEU A 630 -10.37 -17.33 -21.55
CA LEU A 630 -10.14 -18.37 -20.57
C LEU A 630 -9.27 -19.49 -21.15
N ARG A 631 -8.46 -20.10 -20.31
CA ARG A 631 -7.71 -21.32 -20.65
C ARG A 631 -8.65 -22.52 -20.63
N SER A 632 -8.49 -23.43 -21.59
CA SER A 632 -9.33 -24.64 -21.68
C SER A 632 -9.24 -25.51 -20.43
N SER A 633 -8.05 -25.67 -19.85
CA SER A 633 -7.84 -26.43 -18.62
C SER A 633 -8.55 -25.82 -17.42
N TRP A 634 -8.54 -24.48 -17.32
CA TRP A 634 -9.29 -23.77 -16.28
C TRP A 634 -10.79 -23.91 -16.48
N MET A 635 -11.28 -23.83 -17.73
CA MET A 635 -12.70 -24.00 -18.01
C MET A 635 -13.19 -25.39 -17.61
N ASP A 636 -12.40 -26.44 -17.91
CA ASP A 636 -12.77 -27.81 -17.50
C ASP A 636 -12.85 -27.92 -15.96
N ALA A 637 -11.88 -27.37 -15.24
CA ALA A 637 -11.87 -27.39 -13.77
C ALA A 637 -12.99 -26.52 -13.15
N TRP A 638 -13.25 -25.33 -13.73
CA TRP A 638 -14.33 -24.46 -13.30
C TRP A 638 -15.72 -25.09 -13.50
N ILE A 639 -15.97 -25.68 -14.66
CA ILE A 639 -17.24 -26.36 -14.96
C ILE A 639 -17.44 -27.55 -14.01
N ALA A 640 -16.37 -28.28 -13.70
CA ALA A 640 -16.41 -29.41 -12.77
C ALA A 640 -16.83 -28.99 -11.35
N ASN A 641 -16.16 -27.99 -10.77
CA ASN A 641 -16.45 -27.47 -9.44
C ASN A 641 -16.06 -25.98 -9.31
N PRO A 642 -16.98 -25.05 -9.57
CA PRO A 642 -16.71 -23.62 -9.49
C PRO A 642 -16.42 -23.13 -8.06
N HIS A 643 -16.97 -23.79 -7.04
CA HIS A 643 -16.81 -23.41 -5.64
C HIS A 643 -15.38 -23.67 -5.11
N SER A 644 -14.64 -24.57 -5.76
CA SER A 644 -13.21 -24.78 -5.43
C SER A 644 -12.33 -23.58 -5.75
N PHE A 645 -12.73 -22.73 -6.69
CA PHE A 645 -12.04 -21.49 -7.07
C PHE A 645 -12.61 -20.26 -6.38
N LEU A 646 -13.94 -20.15 -6.38
CA LEU A 646 -14.66 -19.04 -5.76
C LEU A 646 -15.78 -19.60 -4.86
N PRO A 647 -15.53 -19.81 -3.56
CA PRO A 647 -16.48 -20.43 -2.64
C PRO A 647 -17.84 -19.70 -2.55
N TYR A 648 -17.86 -18.42 -2.93
CA TYR A 648 -19.03 -17.55 -2.90
C TYR A 648 -19.76 -17.45 -4.24
N THR A 649 -19.35 -18.18 -5.28
CA THR A 649 -19.99 -18.07 -6.60
C THR A 649 -21.40 -18.64 -6.59
N SER A 650 -22.32 -17.96 -7.28
CA SER A 650 -23.69 -18.45 -7.51
C SER A 650 -23.80 -19.49 -8.63
N MET A 651 -22.68 -19.80 -9.33
CA MET A 651 -22.67 -20.86 -10.34
C MET A 651 -22.79 -22.23 -9.68
N ALA A 652 -23.79 -23.00 -10.10
CA ALA A 652 -24.01 -24.33 -9.55
C ALA A 652 -22.91 -25.34 -9.95
N ALA A 653 -22.59 -26.24 -9.03
CA ALA A 653 -21.63 -27.34 -9.25
C ALA A 653 -22.38 -28.59 -9.73
N PHE A 654 -22.69 -28.65 -11.03
CA PHE A 654 -23.53 -29.70 -11.62
C PHE A 654 -22.87 -31.09 -11.63
N TRP A 655 -21.54 -31.16 -11.54
CA TRP A 655 -20.74 -32.40 -11.63
C TRP A 655 -20.07 -32.77 -10.31
N ASP A 656 -20.28 -32.03 -9.24
CA ASP A 656 -19.66 -32.29 -7.92
C ASP A 656 -20.60 -33.17 -7.08
N ASP A 657 -20.09 -34.30 -6.57
CA ASP A 657 -20.83 -35.22 -5.68
C ASP A 657 -20.88 -34.74 -4.21
N GLY A 658 -20.24 -33.63 -3.90
CA GLY A 658 -20.12 -33.08 -2.55
C GLY A 658 -19.07 -33.77 -1.66
N GLU A 659 -18.43 -34.83 -2.14
CA GLU A 659 -17.37 -35.58 -1.47
C GLU A 659 -16.02 -35.40 -2.16
N GLY A 660 -15.94 -34.50 -3.15
CA GLY A 660 -14.73 -34.21 -3.94
C GLY A 660 -14.56 -35.11 -5.17
N GLY A 661 -15.58 -35.89 -5.50
CA GLY A 661 -15.67 -36.69 -6.71
C GLY A 661 -16.51 -36.04 -7.81
N LEU A 662 -16.55 -36.68 -8.97
CA LEU A 662 -17.36 -36.25 -10.09
C LEU A 662 -18.41 -37.31 -10.42
N PHE A 663 -19.65 -36.84 -10.67
CA PHE A 663 -20.74 -37.69 -11.16
C PHE A 663 -21.32 -37.13 -12.47
N PRO A 664 -21.97 -37.96 -13.32
CA PRO A 664 -22.56 -37.49 -14.55
C PRO A 664 -23.77 -36.58 -14.25
N ALA A 665 -23.80 -35.37 -14.81
CA ALA A 665 -24.91 -34.45 -14.63
C ALA A 665 -26.14 -34.81 -15.51
N VAL A 666 -25.93 -35.49 -16.63
CA VAL A 666 -26.96 -35.93 -17.60
C VAL A 666 -26.58 -37.32 -18.14
N GLU A 667 -27.60 -38.14 -18.50
CA GLU A 667 -27.37 -39.50 -19.03
C GLU A 667 -26.96 -39.51 -20.51
N VAL A 668 -25.73 -39.00 -20.79
CA VAL A 668 -25.12 -38.94 -22.13
C VAL A 668 -23.63 -39.22 -22.04
N LEU A 669 -22.98 -39.51 -23.16
CA LEU A 669 -21.53 -39.73 -23.26
C LEU A 669 -21.04 -40.82 -22.29
N ASP A 670 -21.73 -41.95 -22.30
CA ASP A 670 -21.46 -43.13 -21.46
C ASP A 670 -21.45 -42.83 -19.95
N ASN A 671 -22.16 -41.78 -19.54
CA ASN A 671 -22.19 -41.28 -18.17
C ASN A 671 -20.79 -40.89 -17.64
N ASP A 672 -19.86 -40.52 -18.54
CA ASP A 672 -18.53 -40.05 -18.13
C ASP A 672 -18.55 -38.54 -17.89
N PRO A 673 -18.46 -38.09 -16.62
CA PRO A 673 -18.50 -36.66 -16.26
C PRO A 673 -17.38 -35.86 -16.92
N LYS A 674 -16.19 -36.43 -17.11
CA LYS A 674 -15.06 -35.73 -17.75
C LYS A 674 -15.32 -35.50 -19.25
N ARG A 675 -15.97 -36.44 -19.93
CA ARG A 675 -16.38 -36.27 -21.34
C ARG A 675 -17.49 -35.21 -21.45
N GLN A 676 -18.44 -35.23 -20.52
CA GLN A 676 -19.52 -34.22 -20.45
C GLN A 676 -18.96 -32.81 -20.27
N ILE A 677 -18.07 -32.59 -19.30
CA ILE A 677 -17.41 -31.31 -19.02
C ILE A 677 -16.69 -30.81 -20.28
N LYS A 678 -15.85 -31.65 -20.90
CA LYS A 678 -15.12 -31.30 -22.13
C LYS A 678 -16.06 -30.95 -23.29
N ALA A 679 -17.17 -31.65 -23.45
CA ALA A 679 -18.15 -31.40 -24.49
C ALA A 679 -18.83 -30.04 -24.28
N VAL A 680 -19.24 -29.71 -23.06
CA VAL A 680 -19.81 -28.40 -22.72
C VAL A 680 -18.77 -27.29 -22.94
N ARG A 681 -17.51 -27.48 -22.52
CA ARG A 681 -16.44 -26.51 -22.80
C ARG A 681 -16.27 -26.26 -24.30
N LYS A 682 -16.22 -27.32 -25.13
CA LYS A 682 -16.12 -27.19 -26.59
C LYS A 682 -17.30 -26.41 -27.17
N LEU A 683 -18.52 -26.63 -26.65
CA LEU A 683 -19.71 -25.89 -27.06
C LEU A 683 -19.60 -24.41 -26.73
N ILE A 684 -19.17 -24.07 -25.51
CA ILE A 684 -18.93 -22.68 -25.09
C ILE A 684 -17.87 -22.02 -25.98
N GLN A 685 -16.80 -22.71 -26.31
CA GLN A 685 -15.73 -22.19 -27.16
C GLN A 685 -16.20 -22.01 -28.62
N GLU A 686 -17.17 -22.80 -29.08
CA GLU A 686 -17.76 -22.64 -30.43
C GLU A 686 -18.63 -21.37 -30.53
N PHE A 687 -19.29 -20.95 -29.44
CA PHE A 687 -20.01 -19.69 -29.40
C PHE A 687 -19.08 -18.47 -29.50
N GLY A 688 -17.78 -18.66 -29.29
CA GLY A 688 -16.79 -17.61 -29.15
C GLY A 688 -16.68 -16.70 -30.35
N LEU A 689 -16.67 -15.38 -30.07
CA LEU A 689 -16.23 -14.38 -31.02
C LEU A 689 -14.73 -14.56 -31.23
N PRO A 690 -14.23 -14.49 -32.49
CA PRO A 690 -12.81 -14.42 -32.73
C PRO A 690 -12.29 -13.12 -32.09
N THR A 691 -11.34 -13.27 -31.19
CA THR A 691 -10.49 -12.26 -30.58
C THR A 691 -11.00 -10.80 -30.60
N GLN A 692 -11.10 -10.26 -29.40
CA GLN A 692 -11.30 -8.87 -28.97
C GLN A 692 -12.71 -8.29 -29.07
N PRO A 693 -13.29 -7.89 -27.93
CA PRO A 693 -14.31 -6.84 -27.96
C PRO A 693 -13.67 -5.59 -28.57
N LYS A 694 -14.34 -4.95 -29.51
CA LYS A 694 -13.93 -3.62 -29.96
C LYS A 694 -13.79 -2.72 -28.72
N PRO A 695 -12.72 -1.94 -28.60
CA PRO A 695 -12.66 -0.94 -27.55
C PRO A 695 -13.94 -0.11 -27.60
N PHE A 696 -14.44 0.27 -26.42
CA PHE A 696 -15.56 1.21 -26.35
C PHE A 696 -15.32 2.34 -27.35
N PRO A 697 -16.36 2.79 -28.08
CA PRO A 697 -16.19 3.97 -28.90
C PRO A 697 -15.60 5.05 -28.02
N LYS A 698 -14.45 5.56 -28.40
CA LYS A 698 -13.94 6.80 -27.83
C LYS A 698 -15.06 7.78 -28.02
N ASN A 699 -15.73 8.19 -26.93
CA ASN A 699 -16.61 9.34 -27.02
C ASN A 699 -15.69 10.49 -27.46
N ASN A 700 -15.88 10.91 -28.73
CA ASN A 700 -15.20 12.06 -29.29
C ASN A 700 -15.55 13.33 -28.51
#